data_e76a1a68475277a09f8d8286711721de
#
_entry.id   e76a1a68475277a09f8d8286711721de
#
_cell.length_a   1.000
_cell.length_b   1.000
_cell.length_c   1.000
_cell.angle_alpha   90.00
_cell.angle_beta   90.00
_cell.angle_gamma   90.00
#
_symmetry.space_group_name_H-M   'P 1'
#
loop_
_entity.id
_entity.type
_entity.pdbx_description
1 polymer ?
#
loop_
_entity_poly.entity_id
_entity_poly.type
_entity_poly.pdbx_seq_one_letter_code
_entity_poly.pdbx_strand_id
1 'polypeptide(L)'
;MSGRTILYCLPIAECLFGALATLALFVTPASAEPPKQADARNKPLEVAVFEKLLAKHRDLTYDELTAKLKQRSYLDKLSFDPTQAPSFDLVAKKMQLTKEERGIFARNAFVSIDQNRRHTFASAYYQIYTGDLPVLVTSDSILHAMHRSYDDILLELETTLFTWTIDQILADSHQALAEKASANKDAALAANYRDVDLYLTVARNLLAGAGAPEKATDQPNDVWPGGLLVPSRLEMDKEVLAILKHVQSLKLQFPKRTPPTEIYGGTRYLDYSQFKPRGHYTKTTELKRYFRCLMWLGRIDCGWNVLPTDGTPGIESDSDRELRDAVLLCELLQATGSLKPLKALDDIIAFMIGRSDNLSVFALRNAMKDGNVKALADVKEAKALQRVQTGIRNSKQAQQMIRSQVVISDPDDPYYKVPPPATFQLFGQRFIIDSFVLAHVVFDDIIFKKKKQERMMPRGLDVLAALGNNVAVPLLADDLRKFNYSANLLASREFVDLHKPEFWKANLYNLWLDSLRSLHEDMTEHKRFPETMRTKAWQMKQLQTQLGSWAELRHDTILYAKQSYTAGILCEYPAGYVEPYPEFYGRVKYFAEEAGRRFEAADYSIRNEKLASQLKVIKQHQVSFFKTMAESLSSLQTLAGKELKGEPFTAAEKTFIKKTIDMRGGGSGPPRYDGWYCNLFYRRPECAKWDPIIADVHTDPTNNRCLEVGVGDVNFVVIAIDNDKDRGVYVGPVYSYYEFHQPAEHRLTDQDWQKLISTGKVPARPDWVKVFQAPARERKP
;
A
#
# COMPACT_ATOMS: atom_id res chain seq x y z
N MET A 1 -44.16 -53.00 27.08
CA MET A 1 -45.14 -53.38 26.08
C MET A 1 -44.55 -52.99 24.73
N SER A 2 -44.08 -53.96 24.04
CA SER A 2 -44.29 -54.51 22.70
C SER A 2 -44.15 -53.44 21.61
N GLY A 3 -43.18 -53.45 20.73
CA GLY A 3 -42.68 -54.56 19.89
C GLY A 3 -43.26 -54.51 18.49
N ARG A 4 -42.38 -54.31 17.49
CA ARG A 4 -42.33 -55.17 16.27
C ARG A 4 -41.43 -54.62 15.20
N THR A 5 -40.38 -55.38 14.97
CA THR A 5 -39.53 -55.46 13.80
C THR A 5 -40.28 -56.01 12.61
N ILE A 6 -40.07 -55.52 11.40
CA ILE A 6 -40.31 -56.31 10.17
C ILE A 6 -39.11 -56.09 9.23
N LEU A 7 -38.32 -57.15 8.99
CA LEU A 7 -37.46 -57.42 7.84
C LEU A 7 -38.31 -57.79 6.62
N TYR A 8 -37.91 -57.40 5.42
CA TYR A 8 -38.12 -58.23 4.20
C TYR A 8 -36.91 -58.10 3.24
N CYS A 9 -36.61 -59.28 2.67
CA CYS A 9 -35.46 -59.73 1.92
C CYS A 9 -35.41 -59.27 0.46
N LEU A 10 -34.19 -59.35 -0.06
CA LEU A 10 -33.68 -59.32 -1.45
C LEU A 10 -34.44 -60.32 -2.41
N PRO A 11 -34.28 -60.18 -3.76
CA PRO A 11 -33.34 -61.10 -4.38
C PRO A 11 -32.33 -60.50 -5.42
N ILE A 12 -31.30 -61.28 -5.59
CA ILE A 12 -30.16 -61.32 -6.45
C ILE A 12 -30.52 -61.47 -7.93
N ALA A 13 -29.80 -60.78 -8.84
CA ALA A 13 -29.56 -61.32 -10.18
C ALA A 13 -28.14 -60.82 -10.64
N GLU A 14 -27.29 -61.82 -10.91
CA GLU A 14 -25.98 -61.69 -11.52
C GLU A 14 -26.06 -61.37 -13.01
N CYS A 15 -25.09 -60.63 -13.56
CA CYS A 15 -24.40 -60.89 -14.82
C CYS A 15 -23.15 -60.12 -15.01
N LEU A 16 -22.12 -60.71 -14.99
CA LEU A 16 -20.77 -60.90 -15.60
C LEU A 16 -20.19 -59.83 -16.55
N PHE A 17 -18.90 -59.57 -16.27
CA PHE A 17 -17.73 -59.24 -17.13
C PHE A 17 -17.50 -57.82 -17.65
N GLY A 18 -16.36 -57.31 -17.25
CA GLY A 18 -15.61 -56.19 -17.85
C GLY A 18 -14.51 -55.66 -16.97
N ALA A 19 -13.38 -56.38 -16.85
CA ALA A 19 -12.19 -55.93 -16.13
C ALA A 19 -11.51 -54.80 -16.91
N LEU A 20 -11.42 -53.60 -16.32
CA LEU A 20 -10.48 -52.60 -16.67
C LEU A 20 -9.74 -52.16 -15.37
N ALA A 21 -8.46 -52.56 -15.28
CA ALA A 21 -7.57 -52.19 -14.20
C ALA A 21 -7.22 -50.71 -14.32
N THR A 22 -7.79 -49.88 -13.45
CA THR A 22 -7.32 -48.52 -13.23
C THR A 22 -6.21 -48.54 -12.18
N LEU A 23 -4.99 -48.34 -12.64
CA LEU A 23 -3.79 -48.16 -11.81
C LEU A 23 -3.96 -46.83 -11.04
N ALA A 24 -4.33 -46.89 -9.76
CA ALA A 24 -4.28 -45.76 -8.86
C ALA A 24 -2.80 -45.49 -8.52
N LEU A 25 -2.21 -44.56 -9.21
CA LEU A 25 -0.93 -43.94 -8.80
C LEU A 25 -1.15 -43.15 -7.51
N PHE A 26 -0.75 -43.73 -6.39
CA PHE A 26 -0.52 -42.98 -5.16
C PHE A 26 0.65 -42.02 -5.41
N VAL A 27 0.33 -40.76 -5.74
CA VAL A 27 1.28 -39.67 -5.69
C VAL A 27 1.43 -39.28 -4.22
N THR A 28 2.47 -39.74 -3.55
CA THR A 28 2.93 -39.14 -2.30
C THR A 28 3.24 -37.67 -2.56
N PRO A 29 2.79 -36.72 -1.71
CA PRO A 29 3.22 -35.35 -1.86
C PRO A 29 4.72 -35.28 -1.62
N ALA A 30 5.48 -35.07 -2.67
CA ALA A 30 6.89 -34.72 -2.57
C ALA A 30 6.99 -33.46 -1.73
N SER A 31 7.76 -33.51 -0.66
CA SER A 31 8.19 -32.34 0.11
C SER A 31 8.91 -31.40 -0.86
N ALA A 32 8.22 -30.39 -1.36
CA ALA A 32 8.82 -29.39 -2.20
C ALA A 32 9.80 -28.58 -1.37
N GLU A 33 11.10 -28.81 -1.54
CA GLU A 33 12.11 -27.82 -1.18
C GLU A 33 11.76 -26.50 -1.85
N PRO A 34 11.85 -25.36 -1.15
CA PRO A 34 11.57 -24.08 -1.77
C PRO A 34 12.58 -23.85 -2.90
N PRO A 35 12.13 -23.51 -4.12
CA PRO A 35 12.99 -23.43 -5.28
C PRO A 35 13.97 -22.28 -5.14
N LYS A 36 15.25 -22.59 -5.00
CA LYS A 36 16.37 -21.62 -4.95
C LYS A 36 16.44 -20.69 -6.18
N GLN A 37 15.76 -21.01 -7.27
CA GLN A 37 15.70 -20.19 -8.49
C GLN A 37 14.50 -19.23 -8.57
N ALA A 38 13.42 -19.40 -7.79
CA ALA A 38 12.28 -18.51 -7.77
C ALA A 38 12.61 -17.12 -7.21
N ASP A 39 13.63 -17.02 -6.37
CA ASP A 39 14.01 -15.84 -5.63
C ASP A 39 14.59 -14.70 -6.50
N ALA A 40 15.25 -15.02 -7.60
CA ALA A 40 15.85 -14.01 -8.48
C ALA A 40 14.84 -13.32 -9.41
N ARG A 41 13.73 -13.98 -9.77
CA ARG A 41 12.74 -13.44 -10.71
C ARG A 41 11.74 -12.47 -10.06
N ASN A 42 11.60 -12.54 -8.74
CA ASN A 42 10.68 -11.73 -7.94
C ASN A 42 11.32 -10.43 -7.43
N LYS A 43 12.58 -10.16 -7.75
CA LYS A 43 13.28 -8.94 -7.32
C LYS A 43 12.95 -7.78 -8.25
N PRO A 44 12.90 -6.52 -7.73
CA PRO A 44 12.92 -5.36 -8.59
C PRO A 44 14.18 -5.34 -9.44
N LEU A 45 14.09 -4.68 -10.60
CA LEU A 45 15.26 -4.44 -11.46
C LEU A 45 16.25 -3.52 -10.74
N GLU A 46 17.55 -3.70 -11.04
CA GLU A 46 18.59 -2.87 -10.43
C GLU A 46 18.49 -1.40 -10.90
N VAL A 47 18.88 -0.47 -10.05
CA VAL A 47 18.93 0.98 -10.39
C VAL A 47 19.77 1.23 -11.66
N ALA A 48 20.83 0.48 -11.88
CA ALA A 48 21.64 0.55 -13.11
C ALA A 48 20.85 0.32 -14.41
N VAL A 49 19.73 -0.41 -14.36
CA VAL A 49 18.83 -0.56 -15.51
C VAL A 49 18.09 0.76 -15.75
N PHE A 50 17.57 1.39 -14.71
CA PHE A 50 16.93 2.70 -14.79
C PHE A 50 17.90 3.77 -15.30
N GLU A 51 19.13 3.82 -14.80
CA GLU A 51 20.16 4.77 -15.24
C GLU A 51 20.48 4.64 -16.73
N LYS A 52 20.54 3.39 -17.26
CA LYS A 52 20.70 3.15 -18.70
C LYS A 52 19.51 3.67 -19.52
N LEU A 53 18.28 3.48 -19.02
CA LEU A 53 17.08 4.00 -19.65
C LEU A 53 17.08 5.54 -19.64
N LEU A 54 17.44 6.13 -18.50
CA LEU A 54 17.54 7.58 -18.37
C LEU A 54 18.61 8.16 -19.32
N ALA A 55 19.77 7.51 -19.42
CA ALA A 55 20.82 7.93 -20.37
C ALA A 55 20.36 7.82 -21.82
N LYS A 56 19.60 6.79 -22.19
CA LYS A 56 18.99 6.59 -23.52
C LYS A 56 18.06 7.73 -23.90
N HIS A 57 17.35 8.31 -22.93
CA HIS A 57 16.35 9.36 -23.16
C HIS A 57 16.83 10.75 -22.76
N ARG A 58 18.13 10.93 -22.48
CA ARG A 58 18.70 12.20 -22.04
C ARG A 58 18.20 13.37 -22.87
N ASP A 59 17.84 14.46 -22.19
CA ASP A 59 17.37 15.72 -22.79
C ASP A 59 16.07 15.62 -23.61
N LEU A 60 15.26 14.54 -23.41
CA LEU A 60 13.98 14.37 -24.07
C LEU A 60 13.00 15.49 -23.70
N THR A 61 12.40 16.12 -24.69
CA THR A 61 11.36 17.14 -24.52
C THR A 61 9.96 16.52 -24.32
N TYR A 62 8.98 17.36 -23.93
CA TYR A 62 7.59 16.91 -23.81
C TYR A 62 7.01 16.45 -25.16
N ASP A 63 7.30 17.17 -26.24
CA ASP A 63 6.73 16.85 -27.55
C ASP A 63 7.33 15.54 -28.11
N GLU A 64 8.62 15.30 -27.88
CA GLU A 64 9.26 14.02 -28.20
C GLU A 64 8.74 12.86 -27.32
N LEU A 65 8.46 13.11 -26.04
CA LEU A 65 7.82 12.13 -25.16
C LEU A 65 6.45 11.72 -25.72
N THR A 66 5.60 12.71 -26.05
CA THR A 66 4.25 12.43 -26.56
C THR A 66 4.27 11.70 -27.90
N ALA A 67 5.24 11.99 -28.77
CA ALA A 67 5.44 11.29 -30.05
C ALA A 67 5.85 9.81 -29.86
N LYS A 68 6.53 9.46 -28.75
CA LYS A 68 6.93 8.08 -28.44
C LYS A 68 5.80 7.25 -27.83
N LEU A 69 4.78 7.87 -27.25
CA LEU A 69 3.67 7.16 -26.63
C LEU A 69 2.67 6.71 -27.69
N LYS A 70 2.19 5.48 -27.55
CA LYS A 70 1.10 4.98 -28.41
C LYS A 70 -0.12 5.89 -28.26
N GLN A 71 -0.48 6.59 -29.33
CA GLN A 71 -1.70 7.39 -29.37
C GLN A 71 -2.92 6.46 -29.32
N ARG A 72 -3.90 6.81 -28.47
CA ARG A 72 -5.19 6.11 -28.40
C ARG A 72 -6.22 6.89 -29.22
N SER A 73 -6.99 6.16 -29.99
CA SER A 73 -8.15 6.71 -30.68
C SER A 73 -9.33 6.71 -29.73
N TYR A 74 -9.62 7.86 -29.13
CA TYR A 74 -10.85 8.02 -28.36
C TYR A 74 -12.02 8.30 -29.29
N LEU A 75 -13.23 7.91 -28.86
CA LEU A 75 -14.43 8.25 -29.58
C LEU A 75 -14.72 9.75 -29.37
N ASP A 76 -14.65 10.52 -30.47
CA ASP A 76 -14.87 11.98 -30.42
C ASP A 76 -16.34 12.36 -30.33
N LYS A 77 -17.23 11.51 -30.88
CA LYS A 77 -18.67 11.75 -30.89
C LYS A 77 -19.44 10.44 -30.72
N LEU A 78 -20.42 10.49 -29.86
CA LEU A 78 -21.36 9.38 -29.63
C LEU A 78 -22.27 9.19 -30.84
N SER A 79 -22.63 7.95 -31.18
CA SER A 79 -23.59 7.63 -32.23
C SER A 79 -25.04 7.82 -31.81
N PHE A 80 -25.30 8.07 -30.53
CA PHE A 80 -26.63 8.20 -29.92
C PHE A 80 -26.75 9.45 -29.05
N ASP A 81 -27.99 9.90 -28.84
CA ASP A 81 -28.28 10.94 -27.86
C ASP A 81 -28.48 10.28 -26.47
N PRO A 82 -27.59 10.50 -25.51
CA PRO A 82 -27.69 9.88 -24.20
C PRO A 82 -28.93 10.33 -23.40
N THR A 83 -29.47 11.51 -23.69
CA THR A 83 -30.70 12.01 -23.03
C THR A 83 -31.97 11.31 -23.46
N GLN A 84 -31.91 10.57 -24.58
CA GLN A 84 -33.00 9.74 -25.08
C GLN A 84 -32.87 8.28 -24.64
N ALA A 85 -31.82 7.94 -23.88
CA ALA A 85 -31.65 6.56 -23.40
C ALA A 85 -32.78 6.16 -22.42
N PRO A 86 -33.27 4.93 -22.49
CA PRO A 86 -34.25 4.41 -21.53
C PRO A 86 -33.84 4.68 -20.08
N SER A 87 -34.81 5.02 -19.25
CA SER A 87 -34.66 5.38 -17.85
C SER A 87 -33.96 6.73 -17.57
N PHE A 88 -33.53 7.52 -18.57
CA PHE A 88 -32.89 8.81 -18.31
C PHE A 88 -33.75 9.74 -17.47
N ASP A 89 -35.02 9.97 -17.85
CA ASP A 89 -35.92 10.87 -17.12
C ASP A 89 -36.18 10.41 -15.69
N LEU A 90 -36.32 9.10 -15.50
CA LEU A 90 -36.49 8.49 -14.16
C LEU A 90 -35.24 8.75 -13.31
N VAL A 91 -34.05 8.42 -13.83
CA VAL A 91 -32.76 8.61 -13.14
C VAL A 91 -32.53 10.10 -12.88
N ALA A 92 -32.69 10.94 -13.90
CA ALA A 92 -32.48 12.37 -13.79
C ALA A 92 -33.40 13.04 -12.75
N LYS A 93 -34.64 12.55 -12.62
CA LYS A 93 -35.60 13.01 -11.59
C LYS A 93 -35.23 12.51 -10.20
N LYS A 94 -34.96 11.21 -10.04
CA LYS A 94 -34.65 10.60 -8.74
C LYS A 94 -33.28 11.06 -8.20
N MET A 95 -32.27 11.19 -9.06
CA MET A 95 -30.96 11.74 -8.72
C MET A 95 -30.95 13.28 -8.65
N GLN A 96 -32.05 13.94 -9.02
CA GLN A 96 -32.22 15.41 -8.99
C GLN A 96 -31.10 16.11 -9.80
N LEU A 97 -30.81 15.64 -11.03
CA LEU A 97 -29.76 16.21 -11.85
C LEU A 97 -29.97 17.72 -12.09
N THR A 98 -28.98 18.52 -11.75
CA THR A 98 -28.93 19.95 -12.03
C THR A 98 -28.83 20.21 -13.54
N LYS A 99 -29.03 21.46 -13.96
CA LYS A 99 -28.87 21.86 -15.36
C LYS A 99 -27.44 21.62 -15.86
N GLU A 100 -26.44 21.88 -15.02
CA GLU A 100 -25.03 21.67 -15.34
C GLU A 100 -24.70 20.19 -15.45
N GLU A 101 -25.14 19.35 -14.50
CA GLU A 101 -24.96 17.90 -14.52
C GLU A 101 -25.61 17.26 -15.76
N ARG A 102 -26.83 17.72 -16.15
CA ARG A 102 -27.49 17.31 -17.41
C ARG A 102 -26.69 17.72 -18.64
N GLY A 103 -26.08 18.91 -18.63
CA GLY A 103 -25.21 19.38 -19.70
C GLY A 103 -23.93 18.54 -19.85
N ILE A 104 -23.32 18.13 -18.75
CA ILE A 104 -22.17 17.22 -18.75
C ILE A 104 -22.59 15.84 -19.27
N PHE A 105 -23.70 15.29 -18.75
CA PHE A 105 -24.25 14.01 -19.18
C PHE A 105 -24.55 13.98 -20.69
N ALA A 106 -25.19 15.03 -21.21
CA ALA A 106 -25.49 15.11 -22.65
C ALA A 106 -24.24 15.11 -23.54
N ARG A 107 -23.12 15.67 -23.06
CA ARG A 107 -21.86 15.69 -23.81
C ARG A 107 -21.10 14.37 -23.74
N ASN A 108 -21.06 13.76 -22.57
CA ASN A 108 -20.17 12.62 -22.29
C ASN A 108 -20.90 11.29 -22.22
N ALA A 109 -22.23 11.27 -22.28
CA ALA A 109 -23.11 10.16 -21.89
C ALA A 109 -22.96 9.70 -20.44
N PHE A 110 -22.25 10.44 -19.62
CA PHE A 110 -22.16 10.23 -18.17
C PHE A 110 -21.82 11.53 -17.43
N VAL A 111 -22.09 11.54 -16.13
CA VAL A 111 -21.69 12.59 -15.22
C VAL A 111 -21.39 12.01 -13.84
N SER A 112 -20.32 12.47 -13.20
CA SER A 112 -20.06 12.24 -11.79
C SER A 112 -20.73 13.33 -10.96
N ILE A 113 -21.47 12.93 -9.90
CA ILE A 113 -22.27 13.81 -9.07
C ILE A 113 -21.70 13.79 -7.66
N ASP A 114 -21.32 14.96 -7.16
CA ASP A 114 -20.99 15.19 -5.77
C ASP A 114 -22.21 15.75 -5.05
N GLN A 115 -22.90 14.91 -4.28
CA GLN A 115 -24.07 15.33 -3.50
C GLN A 115 -23.70 16.13 -2.24
N ASN A 116 -22.39 16.26 -1.95
CA ASN A 116 -21.86 16.88 -0.73
C ASN A 116 -22.51 16.31 0.55
N ARG A 117 -22.63 14.99 0.59
CA ARG A 117 -23.20 14.20 1.70
C ARG A 117 -22.26 13.08 2.07
N ARG A 118 -22.25 12.71 3.34
CA ARG A 118 -21.50 11.57 3.86
C ARG A 118 -22.04 10.26 3.30
N HIS A 119 -21.71 9.98 2.05
CA HIS A 119 -21.95 8.69 1.43
C HIS A 119 -20.74 7.77 1.60
N THR A 120 -21.06 6.53 1.56
CA THR A 120 -20.14 5.42 1.57
C THR A 120 -20.50 4.56 0.36
N PHE A 121 -19.62 3.74 -0.17
CA PHE A 121 -19.92 2.95 -1.37
C PHE A 121 -21.20 2.16 -1.19
N ALA A 122 -21.38 1.62 -0.01
CA ALA A 122 -22.54 0.83 0.23
C ALA A 122 -23.80 1.67 0.55
N SER A 123 -23.75 2.84 1.26
CA SER A 123 -24.94 3.70 1.36
C SER A 123 -25.32 4.30 0.02
N ALA A 124 -24.36 4.55 -0.86
CA ALA A 124 -24.61 4.96 -2.22
C ALA A 124 -25.36 3.86 -3.00
N TYR A 125 -24.88 2.66 -2.88
CA TYR A 125 -25.59 1.51 -3.41
C TYR A 125 -27.03 1.39 -2.82
N TYR A 126 -27.26 1.62 -1.53
CA TYR A 126 -28.62 1.61 -0.94
C TYR A 126 -29.51 2.74 -1.43
N GLN A 127 -28.99 3.92 -1.64
CA GLN A 127 -29.76 5.00 -2.24
C GLN A 127 -30.21 4.62 -3.65
N ILE A 128 -29.39 3.91 -4.43
CA ILE A 128 -29.74 3.40 -5.75
C ILE A 128 -30.85 2.35 -5.63
N TYR A 129 -30.73 1.43 -4.68
CA TYR A 129 -31.74 0.39 -4.42
C TYR A 129 -33.09 0.96 -3.96
N THR A 130 -33.11 1.78 -2.90
CA THR A 130 -34.33 2.40 -2.39
C THR A 130 -34.95 3.38 -3.38
N GLY A 131 -34.14 3.84 -4.33
CA GLY A 131 -34.56 4.63 -5.47
C GLY A 131 -35.14 3.81 -6.64
N ASP A 132 -35.14 2.45 -6.60
CA ASP A 132 -35.46 1.57 -7.75
C ASP A 132 -34.71 2.02 -9.01
N LEU A 133 -33.39 2.34 -8.89
CA LEU A 133 -32.57 2.78 -9.98
C LEU A 133 -31.72 1.62 -10.55
N PRO A 134 -31.51 1.57 -11.87
CA PRO A 134 -30.63 0.58 -12.47
C PRO A 134 -29.19 0.73 -11.97
N VAL A 135 -28.64 -0.32 -11.35
CA VAL A 135 -27.31 -0.27 -10.74
C VAL A 135 -26.20 -0.46 -11.75
N LEU A 136 -25.10 0.30 -11.55
CA LEU A 136 -23.79 0.01 -12.10
C LEU A 136 -22.89 -0.54 -10.99
N VAL A 137 -22.38 -1.75 -11.13
CA VAL A 137 -21.29 -2.27 -10.30
C VAL A 137 -19.99 -1.69 -10.82
N THR A 138 -19.35 -0.82 -10.01
CA THR A 138 -18.14 -0.08 -10.40
C THR A 138 -16.88 -0.77 -9.93
N SER A 139 -15.79 -0.63 -10.69
CA SER A 139 -14.44 -1.03 -10.27
C SER A 139 -14.00 -0.30 -8.99
N ASP A 140 -14.43 0.95 -8.80
CA ASP A 140 -14.22 1.76 -7.59
C ASP A 140 -14.72 1.03 -6.32
N SER A 141 -15.90 0.48 -6.37
CA SER A 141 -16.49 -0.23 -5.21
C SER A 141 -15.74 -1.52 -4.85
N ILE A 142 -15.25 -2.23 -5.86
CA ILE A 142 -14.49 -3.47 -5.67
C ILE A 142 -13.12 -3.17 -5.06
N LEU A 143 -12.43 -2.17 -5.60
CA LEU A 143 -11.13 -1.71 -5.09
C LEU A 143 -11.23 -1.23 -3.66
N HIS A 144 -12.29 -0.49 -3.33
CA HIS A 144 -12.55 -0.04 -1.98
C HIS A 144 -12.79 -1.19 -0.98
N ALA A 145 -13.58 -2.19 -1.36
CA ALA A 145 -13.78 -3.37 -0.51
C ALA A 145 -12.47 -4.15 -0.29
N MET A 146 -11.63 -4.24 -1.31
CA MET A 146 -10.30 -4.84 -1.22
C MET A 146 -9.42 -4.10 -0.22
N HIS A 147 -9.39 -2.75 -0.29
CA HIS A 147 -8.68 -1.90 0.64
C HIS A 147 -9.12 -2.13 2.09
N ARG A 148 -10.42 -2.02 2.39
CA ARG A 148 -10.93 -2.21 3.76
C ARG A 148 -10.53 -3.54 4.36
N SER A 149 -10.56 -4.58 3.54
CA SER A 149 -10.20 -5.92 3.97
C SER A 149 -8.70 -6.06 4.22
N TYR A 150 -7.88 -5.44 3.39
CA TYR A 150 -6.43 -5.41 3.55
C TYR A 150 -6.02 -4.64 4.82
N ASP A 151 -6.60 -3.44 5.05
CA ASP A 151 -6.39 -2.61 6.24
C ASP A 151 -6.77 -3.37 7.53
N ASP A 152 -7.95 -4.00 7.57
CA ASP A 152 -8.42 -4.75 8.72
C ASP A 152 -7.56 -5.99 9.05
N ILE A 153 -7.08 -6.71 8.02
CA ILE A 153 -6.19 -7.87 8.20
C ILE A 153 -4.82 -7.40 8.72
N LEU A 154 -4.27 -6.33 8.15
CA LEU A 154 -2.99 -5.80 8.59
C LEU A 154 -3.07 -5.30 10.04
N LEU A 155 -4.10 -4.53 10.39
CA LEU A 155 -4.37 -4.07 11.75
C LEU A 155 -4.49 -5.25 12.75
N GLU A 156 -5.17 -6.32 12.36
CA GLU A 156 -5.31 -7.52 13.21
C GLU A 156 -3.96 -8.21 13.45
N LEU A 157 -3.11 -8.32 12.42
CA LEU A 157 -1.76 -8.87 12.55
C LEU A 157 -0.87 -7.99 13.43
N GLU A 158 -0.92 -6.69 13.27
CA GLU A 158 -0.12 -5.71 14.02
C GLU A 158 -0.48 -5.68 15.51
N THR A 159 -1.78 -5.71 15.82
CA THR A 159 -2.25 -5.69 17.23
C THR A 159 -2.07 -7.03 17.94
N THR A 160 -1.80 -8.11 17.23
CA THR A 160 -1.66 -9.45 17.79
C THR A 160 -0.25 -10.02 17.59
N LEU A 161 0.00 -10.62 16.43
CA LEU A 161 1.22 -11.36 16.12
C LEU A 161 2.46 -10.46 16.12
N PHE A 162 2.39 -9.29 15.45
CA PHE A 162 3.58 -8.47 15.20
C PHE A 162 4.06 -7.77 16.47
N THR A 163 3.18 -7.05 17.17
CA THR A 163 3.53 -6.34 18.40
C THR A 163 4.13 -7.29 19.44
N TRP A 164 3.50 -8.45 19.66
CA TRP A 164 3.99 -9.41 20.62
C TRP A 164 5.36 -10.00 20.23
N THR A 165 5.53 -10.36 18.95
CA THR A 165 6.80 -10.94 18.45
C THR A 165 7.95 -9.94 18.54
N ILE A 166 7.70 -8.67 18.21
CA ILE A 166 8.69 -7.60 18.28
C ILE A 166 9.09 -7.32 19.74
N ASP A 167 8.11 -7.20 20.63
CA ASP A 167 8.41 -6.97 22.06
C ASP A 167 9.30 -8.10 22.62
N GLN A 168 8.99 -9.35 22.29
CA GLN A 168 9.77 -10.51 22.73
C GLN A 168 11.20 -10.49 22.17
N ILE A 169 11.37 -10.21 20.85
CA ILE A 169 12.69 -10.10 20.19
C ILE A 169 13.53 -8.99 20.86
N LEU A 170 12.93 -7.83 21.10
CA LEU A 170 13.62 -6.68 21.72
C LEU A 170 13.99 -6.99 23.18
N ALA A 171 13.10 -7.60 23.94
CA ALA A 171 13.35 -7.93 25.34
C ALA A 171 14.46 -8.99 25.48
N ASP A 172 14.37 -10.09 24.74
CA ASP A 172 15.35 -11.18 24.76
C ASP A 172 16.74 -10.66 24.31
N SER A 173 16.80 -9.84 23.24
CA SER A 173 18.07 -9.26 22.75
C SER A 173 18.68 -8.28 23.75
N HIS A 174 17.87 -7.46 24.43
CA HIS A 174 18.34 -6.48 25.42
C HIS A 174 18.87 -7.17 26.70
N GLN A 175 18.25 -8.29 27.10
CA GLN A 175 18.74 -9.11 28.21
C GLN A 175 20.08 -9.76 27.86
N ALA A 176 20.18 -10.39 26.68
CA ALA A 176 21.41 -11.03 26.20
C ALA A 176 22.57 -10.03 26.02
N LEU A 177 22.25 -8.78 25.61
CA LEU A 177 23.21 -7.69 25.52
C LEU A 177 23.85 -7.38 26.88
N ALA A 178 23.05 -7.23 27.93
CA ALA A 178 23.53 -6.94 29.28
C ALA A 178 24.46 -8.06 29.81
N GLU A 179 24.10 -9.30 29.58
CA GLU A 179 24.92 -10.48 29.96
C GLU A 179 26.25 -10.50 29.20
N LYS A 180 26.24 -10.25 27.90
CA LYS A 180 27.44 -10.18 27.08
C LYS A 180 28.34 -8.99 27.45
N ALA A 181 27.76 -7.81 27.67
CA ALA A 181 28.51 -6.62 28.05
C ALA A 181 29.20 -6.80 29.38
N SER A 182 28.55 -7.42 30.39
CA SER A 182 29.15 -7.71 31.70
C SER A 182 30.32 -8.72 31.60
N ALA A 183 30.28 -9.63 30.63
CA ALA A 183 31.35 -10.59 30.38
C ALA A 183 32.51 -10.01 29.51
N ASN A 184 32.25 -8.88 28.85
CA ASN A 184 33.22 -8.27 27.94
C ASN A 184 34.34 -7.57 28.71
N LYS A 185 35.59 -7.95 28.45
CA LYS A 185 36.81 -7.33 29.01
C LYS A 185 37.52 -6.40 28.04
N ASP A 186 37.03 -6.28 26.82
CA ASP A 186 37.66 -5.49 25.76
C ASP A 186 37.09 -4.09 25.70
N ALA A 187 37.86 -3.12 26.19
CA ALA A 187 37.47 -1.72 26.18
C ALA A 187 37.24 -1.15 24.77
N ALA A 188 37.90 -1.72 23.73
CA ALA A 188 37.74 -1.26 22.35
C ALA A 188 36.34 -1.54 21.78
N LEU A 189 35.61 -2.53 22.35
CA LEU A 189 34.26 -2.87 21.93
C LEU A 189 33.16 -2.25 22.81
N ALA A 190 33.52 -1.53 23.88
CA ALA A 190 32.57 -0.96 24.83
C ALA A 190 31.58 0.01 24.15
N ALA A 191 32.02 0.78 23.17
CA ALA A 191 31.17 1.70 22.41
C ALA A 191 30.07 0.95 21.64
N ASN A 192 30.39 -0.18 21.01
CA ASN A 192 29.43 -1.00 20.26
C ASN A 192 28.31 -1.57 21.18
N TYR A 193 28.65 -2.03 22.36
CA TYR A 193 27.64 -2.47 23.34
C TYR A 193 26.71 -1.33 23.75
N ARG A 194 27.20 -0.09 23.93
CA ARG A 194 26.41 1.08 24.27
C ARG A 194 25.49 1.50 23.10
N ASP A 195 25.97 1.47 21.88
CA ASP A 195 25.19 1.82 20.68
C ASP A 195 24.02 0.86 20.49
N VAL A 196 24.25 -0.44 20.66
CA VAL A 196 23.19 -1.45 20.57
C VAL A 196 22.21 -1.32 21.77
N ASP A 197 22.69 -0.98 22.97
CA ASP A 197 21.86 -0.68 24.13
C ASP A 197 20.95 0.54 23.86
N LEU A 198 21.53 1.63 23.32
CA LEU A 198 20.77 2.80 22.90
C LEU A 198 19.65 2.43 21.92
N TYR A 199 19.99 1.70 20.84
CA TYR A 199 19.03 1.28 19.80
C TYR A 199 17.89 0.46 20.38
N LEU A 200 18.17 -0.56 21.17
CA LEU A 200 17.17 -1.44 21.78
C LEU A 200 16.35 -0.72 22.85
N THR A 201 16.98 0.12 23.66
CA THR A 201 16.31 0.87 24.74
C THR A 201 15.34 1.90 24.19
N VAL A 202 15.71 2.63 23.12
CA VAL A 202 14.78 3.56 22.43
C VAL A 202 13.58 2.79 21.88
N ALA A 203 13.81 1.70 21.14
CA ALA A 203 12.72 0.89 20.58
C ALA A 203 11.75 0.39 21.64
N ARG A 204 12.26 -0.16 22.75
CA ARG A 204 11.46 -0.65 23.87
C ARG A 204 10.66 0.45 24.57
N ASN A 205 11.26 1.62 24.76
CA ASN A 205 10.56 2.77 25.34
C ASN A 205 9.42 3.26 24.43
N LEU A 206 9.63 3.32 23.12
CA LEU A 206 8.60 3.70 22.16
C LEU A 206 7.44 2.71 22.16
N LEU A 207 7.74 1.41 22.20
CA LEU A 207 6.72 0.35 22.28
C LEU A 207 5.97 0.37 23.64
N ALA A 208 6.62 0.80 24.71
CA ALA A 208 6.00 0.99 26.02
C ALA A 208 5.15 2.28 26.11
N GLY A 209 5.34 3.25 25.19
CA GLY A 209 4.53 4.47 25.09
C GLY A 209 5.30 5.79 25.27
N ALA A 210 6.63 5.76 25.33
CA ALA A 210 7.43 6.98 25.31
C ALA A 210 7.29 7.74 23.97
N GLY A 211 7.61 9.04 23.99
CA GLY A 211 7.48 9.89 22.79
C GLY A 211 6.07 10.29 22.41
N ALA A 212 5.06 9.96 23.25
CA ALA A 212 3.69 10.43 23.07
C ALA A 212 3.58 11.94 23.36
N PRO A 213 2.58 12.66 22.77
CA PRO A 213 2.44 14.11 22.95
C PRO A 213 2.14 14.48 24.41
N GLU A 214 2.51 15.71 24.82
CA GLU A 214 2.28 16.24 26.18
C GLU A 214 0.79 16.43 26.50
N LYS A 215 -0.04 16.68 25.52
CA LYS A 215 -1.48 16.87 25.69
C LYS A 215 -2.22 15.68 25.13
N ALA A 216 -3.11 15.10 25.95
CA ALA A 216 -4.04 14.09 25.51
C ALA A 216 -4.87 14.65 24.36
N THR A 217 -4.82 13.97 23.22
CA THR A 217 -5.80 14.14 22.15
C THR A 217 -7.07 13.34 22.52
N ASP A 218 -7.67 12.61 21.66
CA ASP A 218 -8.92 11.88 21.92
C ASP A 218 -8.79 10.67 22.88
N GLN A 219 -7.55 10.35 23.34
CA GLN A 219 -7.29 9.23 24.25
C GLN A 219 -6.41 9.67 25.45
N PRO A 220 -7.00 9.77 26.68
CA PRO A 220 -6.30 10.26 27.88
C PRO A 220 -5.08 9.44 28.31
N ASN A 221 -4.97 8.18 27.87
CA ASN A 221 -3.88 7.26 28.26
C ASN A 221 -2.67 7.32 27.30
N ASP A 222 -2.68 8.14 26.25
CA ASP A 222 -1.55 8.31 25.34
C ASP A 222 -0.80 9.62 25.65
N VAL A 223 -0.32 9.72 26.89
CA VAL A 223 0.53 10.83 27.36
C VAL A 223 1.81 10.25 27.96
N TRP A 224 2.94 10.76 27.52
CA TRP A 224 4.22 10.36 28.09
C TRP A 224 4.68 11.36 29.17
N PRO A 225 4.99 10.91 30.40
CA PRO A 225 5.36 11.79 31.50
C PRO A 225 6.80 12.34 31.39
N GLY A 226 7.56 12.00 30.34
CA GLY A 226 8.88 12.55 30.08
C GLY A 226 10.05 11.78 30.68
N GLY A 227 9.82 10.66 31.37
CA GLY A 227 10.84 9.77 31.91
C GLY A 227 11.02 8.50 31.09
N LEU A 228 12.06 7.70 31.39
CA LEU A 228 12.21 6.38 30.80
C LEU A 228 11.19 5.40 31.36
N LEU A 229 10.56 4.60 30.48
CA LEU A 229 9.67 3.51 30.84
C LEU A 229 10.42 2.18 30.93
N VAL A 230 11.52 2.06 30.18
CA VAL A 230 12.46 0.95 30.21
C VAL A 230 13.87 1.54 30.38
N PRO A 231 14.62 1.23 31.45
CA PRO A 231 15.96 1.75 31.65
C PRO A 231 16.96 1.12 30.67
N SER A 232 17.99 1.87 30.32
CA SER A 232 19.19 1.37 29.67
C SER A 232 19.89 0.32 30.56
N ARG A 233 20.65 -0.56 29.94
CA ARG A 233 21.48 -1.55 30.64
C ARG A 233 22.93 -1.10 30.80
N LEU A 234 23.35 -0.10 30.00
CA LEU A 234 24.75 0.33 29.88
C LEU A 234 24.91 1.84 30.02
N GLU A 235 24.12 2.46 30.90
CA GLU A 235 24.23 3.89 31.28
C GLU A 235 23.98 4.87 30.14
N MET A 236 23.09 4.54 29.19
CA MET A 236 22.70 5.39 28.06
C MET A 236 21.39 6.16 28.30
N ASP A 237 20.90 6.23 29.52
CA ASP A 237 19.59 6.82 29.87
C ASP A 237 19.44 8.27 29.39
N LYS A 238 20.51 9.06 29.45
CA LYS A 238 20.52 10.47 29.03
C LYS A 238 20.32 10.61 27.51
N GLU A 239 21.07 9.84 26.74
CA GLU A 239 21.02 9.82 25.27
C GLU A 239 19.67 9.28 24.77
N VAL A 240 19.18 8.19 25.38
CA VAL A 240 17.83 7.64 25.11
C VAL A 240 16.76 8.71 25.35
N LEU A 241 16.81 9.40 26.50
CA LEU A 241 15.84 10.43 26.84
C LEU A 241 15.89 11.62 25.87
N ALA A 242 17.06 12.00 25.40
CA ALA A 242 17.22 13.06 24.39
C ALA A 242 16.50 12.68 23.06
N ILE A 243 16.72 11.46 22.57
CA ILE A 243 16.05 10.96 21.36
C ILE A 243 14.52 10.90 21.55
N LEU A 244 14.03 10.38 22.69
CA LEU A 244 12.59 10.30 22.96
C LEU A 244 11.92 11.69 23.01
N LYS A 245 12.61 12.73 23.50
CA LYS A 245 12.14 14.12 23.47
C LYS A 245 12.09 14.67 22.04
N HIS A 246 13.04 14.32 21.18
CA HIS A 246 12.98 14.66 19.76
C HIS A 246 11.78 13.98 19.08
N VAL A 247 11.54 12.68 19.34
CA VAL A 247 10.34 11.98 18.85
C VAL A 247 9.06 12.68 19.30
N GLN A 248 8.97 13.07 20.59
CA GLN A 248 7.82 13.82 21.12
C GLN A 248 7.61 15.17 20.41
N SER A 249 8.68 15.84 20.01
CA SER A 249 8.62 17.16 19.36
C SER A 249 8.04 17.13 17.95
N LEU A 250 8.07 15.98 17.26
CA LEU A 250 7.61 15.77 15.87
C LEU A 250 8.20 16.76 14.85
N LYS A 251 9.42 17.24 15.04
CA LYS A 251 10.06 18.23 14.17
C LYS A 251 10.95 17.57 13.13
N LEU A 252 10.90 18.07 11.91
CA LEU A 252 11.86 17.76 10.86
C LEU A 252 13.19 18.49 11.16
N GLN A 253 14.28 17.73 11.36
CA GLN A 253 15.61 18.32 11.44
C GLN A 253 16.16 18.61 10.04
N PHE A 254 16.74 19.79 9.87
CA PHE A 254 17.34 20.20 8.60
C PHE A 254 18.54 21.13 8.84
N PRO A 255 19.62 21.03 8.05
CA PRO A 255 20.79 21.90 8.17
C PRO A 255 20.42 23.39 8.21
N LYS A 256 21.15 24.17 9.02
CA LYS A 256 20.95 25.62 9.28
C LYS A 256 19.64 26.00 9.98
N ARG A 257 18.72 25.04 10.23
CA ARG A 257 17.44 25.27 10.96
C ARG A 257 17.43 24.66 12.34
N THR A 258 18.00 23.45 12.46
CA THR A 258 18.04 22.69 13.71
C THR A 258 19.40 22.03 13.87
N PRO A 259 19.88 21.78 15.12
CA PRO A 259 21.07 20.95 15.32
C PRO A 259 20.80 19.50 14.89
N PRO A 260 21.82 18.76 14.43
CA PRO A 260 21.70 17.34 14.17
C PRO A 260 21.55 16.54 15.47
N THR A 261 21.12 15.29 15.36
CA THR A 261 21.14 14.32 16.47
C THR A 261 22.52 13.65 16.54
N GLU A 262 23.12 13.65 17.73
CA GLU A 262 24.32 12.85 18.03
C GLU A 262 23.90 11.39 18.28
N ILE A 263 24.42 10.46 17.49
CA ILE A 263 24.05 9.04 17.55
C ILE A 263 25.17 8.15 16.97
N TYR A 264 25.44 7.02 17.62
CA TYR A 264 26.40 5.99 17.16
C TYR A 264 27.81 6.53 16.88
N GLY A 265 28.23 7.55 17.64
CA GLY A 265 29.52 8.22 17.49
C GLY A 265 29.62 9.18 16.31
N GLY A 266 28.53 9.52 15.66
CA GLY A 266 28.43 10.51 14.60
C GLY A 266 27.27 11.46 14.78
N THR A 267 26.95 12.23 13.73
CA THR A 267 25.81 13.15 13.70
C THR A 267 24.97 12.99 12.44
N ARG A 268 23.64 13.16 12.56
CA ARG A 268 22.70 13.10 11.44
C ARG A 268 21.48 13.97 11.67
N TYR A 269 20.85 14.39 10.55
CA TYR A 269 19.55 15.06 10.56
C TYR A 269 18.44 14.02 10.40
N LEU A 270 17.58 13.89 11.42
CA LEU A 270 16.46 12.95 11.41
C LEU A 270 15.13 13.67 11.15
N ASP A 271 14.26 13.05 10.39
CA ASP A 271 12.88 13.53 10.23
C ASP A 271 11.97 12.97 11.34
N TYR A 272 11.97 13.63 12.51
CA TYR A 272 11.10 13.24 13.62
C TYR A 272 9.61 13.52 13.35
N SER A 273 9.24 14.31 12.33
CA SER A 273 7.83 14.50 11.94
C SER A 273 7.17 13.21 11.47
N GLN A 274 7.96 12.23 11.03
CA GLN A 274 7.50 10.92 10.63
C GLN A 274 6.98 10.06 11.80
N PHE A 275 7.37 10.36 13.02
CA PHE A 275 6.93 9.60 14.23
C PHE A 275 5.50 9.96 14.66
N LYS A 276 4.82 10.92 13.99
CA LYS A 276 3.40 11.21 14.21
C LYS A 276 2.55 10.02 13.73
N PRO A 277 1.86 9.29 14.62
CA PRO A 277 0.94 8.23 14.22
C PRO A 277 -0.18 8.80 13.36
N ARG A 278 -0.50 8.14 12.29
CA ARG A 278 -1.50 8.53 11.32
C ARG A 278 -2.07 7.28 10.64
N GLY A 279 -3.10 7.42 9.82
CA GLY A 279 -3.75 6.24 9.29
C GLY A 279 -4.40 5.40 10.39
N HIS A 280 -4.57 4.13 10.17
CA HIS A 280 -5.18 3.23 11.16
C HIS A 280 -4.43 3.17 12.49
N TYR A 281 -3.15 3.61 12.53
CA TYR A 281 -2.36 3.69 13.76
C TYR A 281 -2.89 4.73 14.76
N THR A 282 -3.83 5.58 14.38
CA THR A 282 -4.53 6.49 15.32
C THR A 282 -5.65 5.81 16.08
N LYS A 283 -6.09 4.62 15.67
CA LYS A 283 -7.29 3.93 16.20
C LYS A 283 -7.16 3.49 17.66
N THR A 284 -5.98 3.05 18.09
CA THR A 284 -5.73 2.62 19.48
C THR A 284 -4.39 3.12 20.01
N THR A 285 -4.22 3.13 21.34
CA THR A 285 -2.95 3.49 21.99
C THR A 285 -1.85 2.48 21.64
N GLU A 286 -2.17 1.19 21.56
CA GLU A 286 -1.25 0.12 21.20
C GLU A 286 -0.70 0.31 19.78
N LEU A 287 -1.56 0.65 18.81
CA LEU A 287 -1.16 0.94 17.44
C LEU A 287 -0.26 2.18 17.34
N LYS A 288 -0.54 3.23 18.11
CA LYS A 288 0.33 4.42 18.16
C LYS A 288 1.73 4.09 18.69
N ARG A 289 1.84 3.24 19.70
CA ARG A 289 3.10 2.75 20.27
C ARG A 289 3.85 1.88 19.27
N TYR A 290 3.16 0.93 18.65
CA TYR A 290 3.69 0.08 17.60
C TYR A 290 4.25 0.93 16.45
N PHE A 291 3.50 1.91 15.96
CA PHE A 291 3.91 2.81 14.91
C PHE A 291 5.23 3.54 15.22
N ARG A 292 5.35 4.14 16.42
CA ARG A 292 6.59 4.85 16.82
C ARG A 292 7.77 3.89 16.92
N CYS A 293 7.56 2.69 17.46
CA CYS A 293 8.60 1.67 17.55
C CYS A 293 9.08 1.23 16.18
N LEU A 294 8.17 0.92 15.26
CA LEU A 294 8.54 0.48 13.91
C LEU A 294 9.15 1.61 13.07
N MET A 295 8.75 2.86 13.28
CA MET A 295 9.42 4.00 12.68
C MET A 295 10.89 4.07 13.11
N TRP A 296 11.21 3.82 14.37
CA TRP A 296 12.59 3.75 14.85
C TRP A 296 13.36 2.57 14.24
N LEU A 297 12.76 1.40 14.21
CA LEU A 297 13.40 0.16 13.73
C LEU A 297 13.50 0.08 12.21
N GLY A 298 12.74 0.88 11.47
CA GLY A 298 12.58 0.75 10.03
C GLY A 298 13.08 1.93 9.20
N ARG A 299 13.15 3.15 9.76
CA ARG A 299 13.64 4.31 9.01
C ARG A 299 15.16 4.30 8.85
N ILE A 300 15.58 4.69 7.67
CA ILE A 300 16.97 4.69 7.28
C ILE A 300 17.84 5.61 8.14
N ASP A 301 17.35 6.77 8.50
CA ASP A 301 18.06 7.75 9.32
C ASP A 301 18.25 7.30 10.78
N CYS A 302 17.50 6.27 11.23
CA CYS A 302 17.63 5.65 12.55
C CYS A 302 18.51 4.38 12.58
N GLY A 303 18.82 3.80 11.42
CA GLY A 303 19.62 2.57 11.29
C GLY A 303 21.12 2.80 11.32
N TRP A 304 21.92 1.77 11.07
CA TRP A 304 23.39 1.81 11.06
C TRP A 304 23.95 1.82 9.63
N ASN A 305 24.82 2.80 9.32
CA ASN A 305 25.51 2.89 8.04
C ASN A 305 26.68 1.89 8.03
N VAL A 306 26.56 0.84 7.26
CA VAL A 306 27.49 -0.32 7.28
C VAL A 306 28.58 -0.24 6.21
N LEU A 307 28.53 0.76 5.34
CA LEU A 307 29.58 1.09 4.37
C LEU A 307 29.92 2.58 4.49
N PRO A 308 31.16 2.99 4.14
CA PRO A 308 31.53 4.40 4.15
C PRO A 308 30.55 5.26 3.34
N THR A 309 30.23 6.41 3.88
CA THR A 309 29.29 7.36 3.28
C THR A 309 29.97 8.39 2.37
N ASP A 310 31.29 8.29 2.21
CA ASP A 310 32.17 9.03 1.29
C ASP A 310 31.88 10.54 1.21
N GLY A 311 31.76 11.18 2.38
CA GLY A 311 31.52 12.61 2.49
C GLY A 311 30.09 13.07 2.15
N THR A 312 29.11 12.18 2.26
CA THR A 312 27.68 12.55 2.09
C THR A 312 27.32 13.71 3.00
N PRO A 313 26.99 14.91 2.46
CA PRO A 313 26.72 16.07 3.29
C PRO A 313 25.52 15.85 4.23
N GLY A 314 25.72 16.19 5.52
CA GLY A 314 24.68 16.02 6.56
C GLY A 314 24.68 14.69 7.27
N ILE A 315 25.61 13.78 6.93
CA ILE A 315 25.81 12.50 7.61
C ILE A 315 27.28 12.38 8.01
N GLU A 316 27.56 12.44 9.31
CA GLU A 316 28.85 12.06 9.89
C GLU A 316 28.70 10.70 10.56
N SER A 317 29.35 9.68 10.06
CA SER A 317 29.14 8.29 10.45
C SER A 317 30.46 7.53 10.49
N ASP A 318 30.70 6.78 11.56
CA ASP A 318 31.76 5.76 11.64
C ASP A 318 31.18 4.43 11.19
N SER A 319 31.24 4.16 9.88
CA SER A 319 30.68 2.94 9.30
C SER A 319 31.32 1.65 9.80
N ASP A 320 32.57 1.70 10.25
CA ASP A 320 33.25 0.54 10.83
C ASP A 320 32.68 0.23 12.22
N ARG A 321 32.39 1.25 13.03
CA ARG A 321 31.73 1.13 14.33
C ARG A 321 30.30 0.64 14.13
N GLU A 322 29.53 1.28 13.25
CA GLU A 322 28.14 0.95 12.99
C GLU A 322 27.96 -0.44 12.37
N LEU A 323 28.92 -0.93 11.56
CA LEU A 323 28.89 -2.32 11.11
C LEU A 323 29.13 -3.31 12.28
N ARG A 324 30.00 -2.98 13.23
CA ARG A 324 30.19 -3.79 14.44
C ARG A 324 28.93 -3.86 15.29
N ASP A 325 28.16 -2.76 15.39
CA ASP A 325 26.87 -2.72 16.08
C ASP A 325 25.85 -3.67 15.43
N ALA A 326 25.78 -3.67 14.09
CA ALA A 326 24.93 -4.56 13.32
C ALA A 326 25.34 -6.03 13.48
N VAL A 327 26.65 -6.32 13.50
CA VAL A 327 27.17 -7.67 13.77
C VAL A 327 26.82 -8.14 15.17
N LEU A 328 26.96 -7.26 16.19
CA LEU A 328 26.58 -7.56 17.57
C LEU A 328 25.08 -7.89 17.67
N LEU A 329 24.21 -7.10 17.03
CA LEU A 329 22.77 -7.37 17.05
C LEU A 329 22.47 -8.74 16.37
N CYS A 330 23.11 -9.06 15.25
CA CYS A 330 22.96 -10.37 14.60
C CYS A 330 23.40 -11.52 15.51
N GLU A 331 24.47 -11.33 16.29
CA GLU A 331 24.95 -12.28 17.27
C GLU A 331 23.94 -12.50 18.40
N LEU A 332 23.36 -11.42 18.95
CA LEU A 332 22.32 -11.48 19.98
C LEU A 332 21.06 -12.21 19.51
N LEU A 333 20.59 -11.88 18.30
CA LEU A 333 19.43 -12.55 17.68
C LEU A 333 19.66 -14.06 17.48
N GLN A 334 20.89 -14.46 17.17
CA GLN A 334 21.27 -15.87 17.06
C GLN A 334 21.28 -16.53 18.45
N ALA A 335 21.87 -15.89 19.45
CA ALA A 335 22.01 -16.43 20.81
C ALA A 335 20.66 -16.63 21.50
N THR A 336 19.70 -15.72 21.27
CA THR A 336 18.36 -15.79 21.86
C THR A 336 17.37 -16.67 21.08
N GLY A 337 17.76 -17.21 19.91
CA GLY A 337 16.84 -17.95 19.02
C GLY A 337 15.80 -17.08 18.32
N SER A 338 15.97 -15.75 18.35
CA SER A 338 15.03 -14.77 17.80
C SER A 338 15.02 -14.72 16.27
N LEU A 339 15.95 -15.36 15.60
CA LEU A 339 16.02 -15.38 14.13
C LEU A 339 14.82 -16.07 13.47
N LYS A 340 14.27 -17.13 14.07
CA LYS A 340 13.12 -17.84 13.49
C LYS A 340 11.85 -16.98 13.54
N PRO A 341 11.41 -16.45 14.70
CA PRO A 341 10.24 -15.57 14.74
C PRO A 341 10.43 -14.29 13.91
N LEU A 342 11.65 -13.71 13.89
CA LEU A 342 11.96 -12.57 13.02
C LEU A 342 11.74 -12.91 11.54
N LYS A 343 12.19 -14.10 11.10
CA LYS A 343 12.01 -14.54 9.72
C LYS A 343 10.55 -14.74 9.35
N ALA A 344 9.76 -15.37 10.23
CA ALA A 344 8.33 -15.56 10.02
C ALA A 344 7.58 -14.22 9.86
N LEU A 345 7.91 -13.26 10.72
CA LEU A 345 7.37 -11.90 10.65
C LEU A 345 7.77 -11.19 9.34
N ASP A 346 9.06 -11.21 8.99
CA ASP A 346 9.56 -10.60 7.76
C ASP A 346 8.93 -11.22 6.50
N ASP A 347 8.68 -12.54 6.48
CA ASP A 347 8.03 -13.24 5.37
C ASP A 347 6.57 -12.78 5.18
N ILE A 348 5.83 -12.58 6.26
CA ILE A 348 4.46 -12.06 6.19
C ILE A 348 4.46 -10.62 5.65
N ILE A 349 5.32 -9.74 6.18
CA ILE A 349 5.41 -8.37 5.70
C ILE A 349 5.90 -8.33 4.24
N ALA A 350 6.85 -9.18 3.86
CA ALA A 350 7.36 -9.25 2.50
C ALA A 350 6.29 -9.71 1.50
N PHE A 351 5.42 -10.62 1.89
CA PHE A 351 4.33 -11.05 1.04
C PHE A 351 3.17 -10.04 0.99
N MET A 352 2.90 -9.31 2.07
CA MET A 352 1.89 -8.25 2.07
C MET A 352 2.34 -7.07 1.20
N ILE A 353 3.56 -6.58 1.39
CA ILE A 353 4.00 -5.28 0.89
C ILE A 353 5.22 -5.40 -0.05
N GLY A 354 6.21 -6.20 0.32
CA GLY A 354 7.44 -6.34 -0.44
C GLY A 354 8.67 -6.52 0.46
N ARG A 355 9.82 -6.65 -0.18
CA ARG A 355 11.11 -6.84 0.51
C ARG A 355 11.66 -5.53 1.05
N SER A 356 12.52 -5.61 2.07
CA SER A 356 13.26 -4.47 2.58
C SER A 356 14.09 -3.81 1.47
N ASP A 357 14.07 -2.48 1.42
CA ASP A 357 14.91 -1.65 0.54
C ASP A 357 16.29 -1.35 1.16
N ASN A 358 16.61 -1.99 2.28
CA ASN A 358 17.81 -1.80 3.08
C ASN A 358 18.46 -3.13 3.41
N LEU A 359 19.69 -3.09 3.97
CA LEU A 359 20.37 -4.30 4.43
C LEU A 359 19.60 -4.92 5.61
N SER A 360 19.02 -6.09 5.40
CA SER A 360 18.31 -6.84 6.44
C SER A 360 19.27 -7.69 7.28
N VAL A 361 18.79 -8.17 8.44
CA VAL A 361 19.49 -9.14 9.30
C VAL A 361 19.97 -10.36 8.50
N PHE A 362 19.13 -10.91 7.63
CA PHE A 362 19.45 -12.12 6.85
C PHE A 362 20.50 -11.84 5.78
N ALA A 363 20.47 -10.68 5.14
CA ALA A 363 21.46 -10.26 4.16
C ALA A 363 22.85 -10.03 4.81
N LEU A 364 22.88 -9.34 5.97
CA LEU A 364 24.11 -9.15 6.73
C LEU A 364 24.70 -10.48 7.21
N ARG A 365 23.87 -11.40 7.70
CA ARG A 365 24.33 -12.74 8.13
C ARG A 365 24.94 -13.54 6.99
N ASN A 366 24.44 -13.41 5.76
CA ASN A 366 25.07 -14.02 4.60
C ASN A 366 26.47 -13.41 4.35
N ALA A 367 26.60 -12.08 4.39
CA ALA A 367 27.89 -11.41 4.25
C ALA A 367 28.86 -11.76 5.39
N MET A 368 28.40 -11.91 6.63
CA MET A 368 29.20 -12.39 7.77
C MET A 368 29.70 -13.81 7.51
N LYS A 369 28.82 -14.72 7.05
CA LYS A 369 29.21 -16.10 6.71
C LYS A 369 30.26 -16.14 5.61
N ASP A 370 30.07 -15.37 4.54
CA ASP A 370 31.03 -15.30 3.42
C ASP A 370 32.39 -14.70 3.87
N GLY A 371 32.34 -13.73 4.82
CA GLY A 371 33.50 -13.13 5.46
C GLY A 371 34.15 -13.98 6.57
N ASN A 372 33.61 -15.19 6.87
CA ASN A 372 33.99 -16.04 8.00
C ASN A 372 33.92 -15.29 9.36
N VAL A 373 32.84 -14.55 9.59
CA VAL A 373 32.53 -13.81 10.82
C VAL A 373 31.33 -14.43 11.51
N LYS A 374 31.41 -14.71 12.80
CA LYS A 374 30.35 -15.29 13.61
C LYS A 374 29.88 -14.38 14.75
N ALA A 375 30.77 -13.54 15.27
CA ALA A 375 30.56 -12.73 16.46
C ALA A 375 31.27 -11.37 16.34
N LEU A 376 30.91 -10.42 17.22
CA LEU A 376 31.55 -9.11 17.33
C LEU A 376 33.09 -9.20 17.49
N ALA A 377 33.57 -10.18 18.28
CA ALA A 377 35.00 -10.37 18.49
C ALA A 377 35.78 -10.65 17.19
N ASP A 378 35.17 -11.30 16.20
CA ASP A 378 35.82 -11.64 14.92
C ASP A 378 36.06 -10.38 14.04
N VAL A 379 35.31 -9.31 14.22
CA VAL A 379 35.40 -8.04 13.47
C VAL A 379 36.16 -6.94 14.21
N LYS A 380 36.88 -7.29 15.26
CA LYS A 380 37.83 -6.39 15.92
C LYS A 380 38.93 -5.94 14.97
N GLU A 381 39.45 -6.89 14.17
CA GLU A 381 40.45 -6.61 13.16
C GLU A 381 39.85 -6.03 11.88
N ALA A 382 40.45 -4.94 11.37
CA ALA A 382 39.98 -4.24 10.16
C ALA A 382 39.84 -5.15 8.94
N LYS A 383 40.73 -6.15 8.78
CA LYS A 383 40.68 -7.13 7.66
C LYS A 383 39.40 -7.98 7.67
N ALA A 384 38.92 -8.39 8.84
CA ALA A 384 37.68 -9.17 8.94
C ALA A 384 36.47 -8.29 8.62
N LEU A 385 36.46 -7.06 9.12
CA LEU A 385 35.43 -6.07 8.83
C LEU A 385 35.34 -5.75 7.32
N GLN A 386 36.50 -5.53 6.66
CA GLN A 386 36.57 -5.30 5.20
C GLN A 386 36.05 -6.49 4.39
N ARG A 387 36.24 -7.76 4.83
CA ARG A 387 35.62 -8.89 4.16
C ARG A 387 34.10 -8.85 4.21
N VAL A 388 33.51 -8.50 5.36
CA VAL A 388 32.06 -8.35 5.49
C VAL A 388 31.57 -7.20 4.61
N GLN A 389 32.23 -6.03 4.62
CA GLN A 389 31.89 -4.88 3.75
C GLN A 389 31.94 -5.27 2.27
N THR A 390 32.96 -6.05 1.86
CA THR A 390 33.07 -6.56 0.48
C THR A 390 31.90 -7.50 0.15
N GLY A 391 31.52 -8.39 1.06
CA GLY A 391 30.34 -9.24 0.93
C GLY A 391 29.05 -8.44 0.75
N ILE A 392 28.89 -7.39 1.54
CA ILE A 392 27.73 -6.46 1.43
C ILE A 392 27.70 -5.80 0.06
N ARG A 393 28.80 -5.21 -0.41
CA ARG A 393 28.89 -4.58 -1.75
C ARG A 393 28.56 -5.56 -2.87
N ASN A 394 29.10 -6.78 -2.81
CA ASN A 394 28.89 -7.80 -3.84
C ASN A 394 27.46 -8.35 -3.85
N SER A 395 26.79 -8.39 -2.71
CA SER A 395 25.43 -8.92 -2.59
C SER A 395 24.38 -8.04 -3.25
N LYS A 396 24.68 -6.76 -3.51
CA LYS A 396 23.74 -5.73 -3.99
C LYS A 396 22.47 -5.56 -3.15
N GLN A 397 22.40 -6.21 -1.98
CA GLN A 397 21.20 -6.17 -1.09
C GLN A 397 21.20 -4.96 -0.15
N ALA A 398 22.32 -4.26 -0.06
CA ALA A 398 22.44 -3.02 0.71
C ALA A 398 22.19 -1.76 -0.15
N GLN A 399 22.04 -1.91 -1.47
CA GLN A 399 21.82 -0.79 -2.37
C GLN A 399 20.35 -0.35 -2.26
N GLN A 400 20.12 0.82 -1.65
CA GLN A 400 18.81 1.42 -1.63
C GLN A 400 18.38 1.90 -3.01
N MET A 401 17.13 1.67 -3.33
CA MET A 401 16.50 2.12 -4.57
C MET A 401 15.65 3.37 -4.38
N ILE A 402 15.14 3.59 -3.17
CA ILE A 402 14.29 4.74 -2.84
C ILE A 402 14.98 5.60 -1.79
N ARG A 403 15.29 6.85 -2.16
CA ARG A 403 15.83 7.83 -1.20
C ARG A 403 14.74 8.27 -0.22
N SER A 404 14.97 8.09 1.08
CA SER A 404 14.01 8.44 2.13
C SER A 404 14.63 9.08 3.38
N GLN A 405 15.72 9.81 3.19
CA GLN A 405 16.44 10.53 4.25
C GLN A 405 16.72 11.97 3.85
N VAL A 406 17.04 12.80 4.84
CA VAL A 406 17.53 14.17 4.60
C VAL A 406 18.95 14.08 4.04
N VAL A 407 19.15 14.50 2.80
CA VAL A 407 20.45 14.66 2.16
C VAL A 407 20.56 16.06 1.58
N ILE A 408 21.80 16.56 1.48
CA ILE A 408 22.11 17.84 0.88
C ILE A 408 22.83 17.58 -0.45
N SER A 409 22.29 18.09 -1.54
CA SER A 409 22.90 18.01 -2.86
C SER A 409 23.37 19.39 -3.30
N ASP A 410 24.46 19.43 -4.09
CA ASP A 410 24.91 20.64 -4.75
C ASP A 410 24.06 20.89 -6.01
N PRO A 411 23.29 21.98 -6.10
CA PRO A 411 22.47 22.27 -7.27
C PRO A 411 23.32 22.68 -8.47
N ASP A 412 24.54 23.15 -8.27
CA ASP A 412 25.41 23.67 -9.33
C ASP A 412 26.28 22.56 -9.98
N ASP A 413 26.46 21.39 -9.30
CA ASP A 413 27.12 20.24 -9.90
C ASP A 413 26.12 19.24 -10.49
N PRO A 414 25.90 19.22 -11.82
CA PRO A 414 24.94 18.32 -12.46
C PRO A 414 25.39 16.86 -12.49
N TYR A 415 26.64 16.56 -12.15
CA TYR A 415 27.17 15.21 -12.17
C TYR A 415 27.26 14.58 -10.77
N TYR A 416 27.22 15.40 -9.73
CA TYR A 416 27.26 14.90 -8.35
C TYR A 416 25.85 14.55 -7.88
N LYS A 417 25.59 13.25 -7.77
CA LYS A 417 24.41 12.70 -7.07
C LYS A 417 24.86 12.11 -5.75
N VAL A 418 24.16 12.49 -4.68
CA VAL A 418 24.39 11.87 -3.36
C VAL A 418 23.89 10.43 -3.39
N PRO A 419 24.80 9.43 -3.32
CA PRO A 419 24.35 8.06 -3.25
C PRO A 419 23.66 7.81 -1.91
N PRO A 420 22.53 7.06 -1.89
CA PRO A 420 21.94 6.66 -0.63
C PRO A 420 22.90 5.73 0.14
N PRO A 421 23.10 5.94 1.46
CA PRO A 421 24.00 5.11 2.26
C PRO A 421 23.49 3.65 2.33
N ALA A 422 24.42 2.71 2.44
CA ALA A 422 24.09 1.32 2.76
C ALA A 422 23.80 1.20 4.25
N THR A 423 22.52 1.08 4.62
CA THR A 423 22.08 1.10 6.01
C THR A 423 21.48 -0.23 6.42
N PHE A 424 21.88 -0.72 7.59
CA PHE A 424 21.28 -1.88 8.22
C PHE A 424 20.11 -1.46 9.13
N GLN A 425 19.02 -2.23 9.09
CA GLN A 425 17.84 -2.03 9.93
C GLN A 425 17.22 -3.36 10.33
N LEU A 426 16.68 -3.42 11.56
CA LEU A 426 16.02 -4.63 12.04
C LEU A 426 14.70 -4.91 11.27
N PHE A 427 13.91 -3.88 10.99
CA PHE A 427 12.65 -3.93 10.25
C PHE A 427 12.61 -2.86 9.16
N GLY A 428 13.57 -2.90 8.21
CA GLY A 428 13.72 -1.88 7.15
C GLY A 428 12.45 -1.66 6.33
N GLN A 429 12.25 -0.40 5.92
CA GLN A 429 11.15 -0.01 5.02
C GLN A 429 11.25 -0.75 3.68
N ARG A 430 10.11 -0.95 3.03
CA ARG A 430 9.96 -1.85 1.87
C ARG A 430 10.10 -1.10 0.56
N PHE A 431 10.73 -1.77 -0.41
CA PHE A 431 10.71 -1.30 -1.79
C PHE A 431 9.29 -1.39 -2.36
N ILE A 432 8.81 -0.28 -2.89
CA ILE A 432 7.58 -0.18 -3.68
C ILE A 432 7.83 0.64 -4.93
N ILE A 433 7.32 0.16 -6.07
CA ILE A 433 7.70 0.70 -7.39
C ILE A 433 7.20 2.13 -7.63
N ASP A 434 6.07 2.48 -7.06
CA ASP A 434 5.50 3.83 -7.17
C ASP A 434 6.29 4.87 -6.35
N SER A 435 6.83 4.52 -5.17
CA SER A 435 7.78 5.39 -4.46
C SER A 435 9.10 5.54 -5.22
N PHE A 436 9.55 4.50 -5.91
CA PHE A 436 10.70 4.60 -6.82
C PHE A 436 10.42 5.62 -7.93
N VAL A 437 9.24 5.56 -8.56
CA VAL A 437 8.83 6.57 -9.57
C VAL A 437 8.83 7.97 -8.97
N LEU A 438 8.18 8.18 -7.82
CA LEU A 438 8.12 9.49 -7.16
C LEU A 438 9.51 10.05 -6.85
N ALA A 439 10.45 9.20 -6.42
CA ALA A 439 11.82 9.61 -6.11
C ALA A 439 12.60 10.10 -7.35
N HIS A 440 12.33 9.51 -8.54
CA HIS A 440 13.11 9.77 -9.75
C HIS A 440 12.52 10.84 -10.67
N VAL A 441 11.39 11.44 -10.32
CA VAL A 441 10.77 12.55 -11.06
C VAL A 441 10.85 13.89 -10.31
N VAL A 442 11.73 13.99 -9.33
CA VAL A 442 12.00 15.20 -8.53
C VAL A 442 13.49 15.55 -8.52
N PHE A 443 13.83 16.71 -7.99
CA PHE A 443 15.21 17.09 -7.67
C PHE A 443 15.80 16.03 -6.69
N ASP A 444 16.92 15.52 -6.87
CA ASP A 444 18.24 15.74 -7.48
C ASP A 444 18.41 14.94 -8.79
N ASP A 445 17.39 14.14 -9.20
CA ASP A 445 17.48 13.18 -10.29
C ASP A 445 17.19 13.76 -11.69
N ILE A 446 16.57 14.94 -11.78
CA ILE A 446 16.24 15.55 -13.05
C ILE A 446 17.41 16.40 -13.56
N ILE A 447 18.05 15.95 -14.66
CA ILE A 447 19.11 16.69 -15.35
C ILE A 447 18.68 16.91 -16.79
N PHE A 448 18.59 18.19 -17.22
CA PHE A 448 18.28 18.57 -18.59
C PHE A 448 19.34 19.56 -19.10
N LYS A 449 19.94 19.26 -20.27
CA LYS A 449 21.02 20.06 -20.89
C LYS A 449 22.14 20.40 -19.89
N LYS A 450 22.57 19.39 -19.10
CA LYS A 450 23.62 19.51 -18.08
C LYS A 450 23.26 20.43 -16.90
N LYS A 451 21.99 20.69 -16.63
CA LYS A 451 21.53 21.47 -15.47
C LYS A 451 20.51 20.68 -14.66
N LYS A 452 20.65 20.65 -13.35
CA LYS A 452 19.63 20.12 -12.44
C LYS A 452 18.36 20.97 -12.51
N GLN A 453 17.21 20.34 -12.42
CA GLN A 453 15.89 20.99 -12.47
C GLN A 453 15.24 20.94 -11.09
N GLU A 454 14.82 22.07 -10.55
CA GLU A 454 14.30 22.23 -9.20
C GLU A 454 12.82 21.83 -9.07
N ARG A 455 12.45 20.63 -9.54
CA ARG A 455 11.13 20.07 -9.27
C ARG A 455 11.14 19.38 -7.92
N MET A 456 10.66 20.07 -6.88
CA MET A 456 10.73 19.57 -5.50
C MET A 456 9.57 18.64 -5.12
N MET A 457 8.45 18.68 -5.84
CA MET A 457 7.25 17.90 -5.52
C MET A 457 6.75 17.12 -6.75
N PRO A 458 6.52 15.81 -6.63
CA PRO A 458 5.87 15.00 -7.65
C PRO A 458 4.35 15.14 -7.56
N ARG A 459 3.64 14.42 -8.44
CA ARG A 459 2.16 14.28 -8.42
C ARG A 459 1.76 12.81 -8.51
N GLY A 460 0.56 12.46 -8.05
CA GLY A 460 -0.02 11.13 -8.26
C GLY A 460 -0.11 10.76 -9.74
N LEU A 461 -0.30 11.75 -10.60
CA LEU A 461 -0.28 11.58 -12.07
C LEU A 461 1.04 11.02 -12.60
N ASP A 462 2.19 11.33 -11.98
CA ASP A 462 3.49 10.78 -12.37
C ASP A 462 3.51 9.25 -12.20
N VAL A 463 2.93 8.77 -11.10
CA VAL A 463 2.82 7.33 -10.81
C VAL A 463 1.98 6.64 -11.88
N LEU A 464 0.79 7.18 -12.16
CA LEU A 464 -0.13 6.55 -13.12
C LEU A 464 0.41 6.64 -14.56
N ALA A 465 1.10 7.71 -14.94
CA ALA A 465 1.79 7.81 -16.21
C ALA A 465 2.90 6.75 -16.36
N ALA A 466 3.69 6.52 -15.31
CA ALA A 466 4.71 5.48 -15.27
C ALA A 466 4.10 4.07 -15.26
N LEU A 467 2.96 3.85 -14.58
CA LEU A 467 2.23 2.58 -14.61
C LEU A 467 1.53 2.30 -15.95
N GLY A 468 1.59 3.22 -16.92
CA GLY A 468 1.12 2.97 -18.29
C GLY A 468 -0.10 3.80 -18.73
N ASN A 469 -0.69 4.63 -17.85
CA ASN A 469 -1.86 5.41 -18.19
C ASN A 469 -1.49 6.63 -19.06
N ASN A 470 -1.85 6.57 -20.36
CA ASN A 470 -1.55 7.62 -21.33
C ASN A 470 -2.39 8.89 -21.15
N VAL A 471 -3.51 8.82 -20.41
CA VAL A 471 -4.35 10.00 -20.12
C VAL A 471 -3.67 10.92 -19.09
N ALA A 472 -2.85 10.37 -18.22
CA ALA A 472 -2.13 11.14 -17.20
C ALA A 472 -1.07 12.08 -17.82
N VAL A 473 -0.41 11.69 -18.92
CA VAL A 473 0.71 12.43 -19.51
C VAL A 473 0.33 13.83 -20.01
N PRO A 474 -0.75 14.04 -20.78
CA PRO A 474 -1.18 15.40 -21.14
C PRO A 474 -1.57 16.27 -19.95
N LEU A 475 -2.03 15.68 -18.86
CA LEU A 475 -2.38 16.40 -17.61
C LEU A 475 -1.14 16.88 -16.83
N LEU A 476 0.04 16.33 -17.15
CA LEU A 476 1.35 16.74 -16.63
C LEU A 476 2.08 17.72 -17.57
N ALA A 477 1.47 18.15 -18.69
CA ALA A 477 2.15 18.91 -19.74
C ALA A 477 2.86 20.18 -19.23
N ASP A 478 2.23 20.93 -18.33
CA ASP A 478 2.80 22.16 -17.77
C ASP A 478 4.03 21.85 -16.90
N ASP A 479 3.95 20.85 -16.04
CA ASP A 479 5.07 20.41 -15.21
C ASP A 479 6.21 19.85 -16.07
N LEU A 480 5.89 19.02 -17.08
CA LEU A 480 6.87 18.41 -18.00
C LEU A 480 7.63 19.46 -18.80
N ARG A 481 6.96 20.52 -19.28
CA ARG A 481 7.61 21.64 -19.96
C ARG A 481 8.39 22.55 -19.03
N LYS A 482 7.84 22.82 -17.84
CA LYS A 482 8.47 23.71 -16.87
C LYS A 482 9.76 23.12 -16.29
N PHE A 483 9.73 21.85 -15.90
CA PHE A 483 10.82 21.17 -15.20
C PHE A 483 11.61 20.19 -16.07
N ASN A 484 11.29 20.05 -17.35
CA ASN A 484 12.03 19.25 -18.35
C ASN A 484 12.36 17.81 -17.89
N TYR A 485 11.43 17.11 -17.21
CA TYR A 485 11.66 15.76 -16.68
C TYR A 485 11.06 14.65 -17.55
N SER A 486 10.80 14.92 -18.82
CA SER A 486 10.25 13.94 -19.77
C SER A 486 11.10 12.68 -19.89
N ALA A 487 12.44 12.83 -19.83
CA ALA A 487 13.38 11.71 -19.84
C ALA A 487 13.18 10.79 -18.61
N ASN A 488 13.04 11.39 -17.42
CA ASN A 488 12.83 10.68 -16.16
C ASN A 488 11.50 9.93 -16.15
N LEU A 489 10.44 10.58 -16.63
CA LEU A 489 9.10 9.96 -16.69
C LEU A 489 9.08 8.77 -17.66
N LEU A 490 9.68 8.92 -18.86
CA LEU A 490 9.75 7.84 -19.84
C LEU A 490 10.64 6.68 -19.34
N ALA A 491 11.79 6.99 -18.76
CA ALA A 491 12.67 5.98 -18.15
C ALA A 491 11.95 5.21 -17.03
N SER A 492 11.19 5.90 -16.16
CA SER A 492 10.38 5.28 -15.11
C SER A 492 9.33 4.35 -15.70
N ARG A 493 8.65 4.76 -16.78
CA ARG A 493 7.66 3.94 -17.47
C ARG A 493 8.27 2.70 -18.11
N GLU A 494 9.37 2.86 -18.87
CA GLU A 494 10.07 1.72 -19.48
C GLU A 494 10.60 0.78 -18.37
N PHE A 495 11.09 1.31 -17.24
CA PHE A 495 11.52 0.52 -16.09
C PHE A 495 10.37 -0.31 -15.50
N VAL A 496 9.20 0.29 -15.32
CA VAL A 496 7.97 -0.40 -14.88
C VAL A 496 7.60 -1.53 -15.84
N ASP A 497 7.62 -1.26 -17.15
CA ASP A 497 7.21 -2.22 -18.18
C ASP A 497 8.21 -3.37 -18.40
N LEU A 498 9.47 -3.19 -18.04
CA LEU A 498 10.51 -4.24 -18.09
C LEU A 498 10.35 -5.29 -16.99
N HIS A 499 9.57 -5.03 -15.94
CA HIS A 499 9.33 -6.02 -14.90
C HIS A 499 8.46 -7.16 -15.42
N LYS A 500 8.92 -8.39 -15.16
CA LYS A 500 8.26 -9.62 -15.57
C LYS A 500 7.01 -9.92 -14.73
N PRO A 501 6.10 -10.78 -15.20
CA PRO A 501 4.91 -11.17 -14.43
C PRO A 501 5.21 -11.69 -13.02
N GLU A 502 6.35 -12.32 -12.80
CA GLU A 502 6.77 -12.83 -11.48
C GLU A 502 7.00 -11.71 -10.46
N PHE A 503 7.48 -10.54 -10.89
CA PHE A 503 7.59 -9.36 -10.03
C PHE A 503 6.22 -8.86 -9.60
N TRP A 504 5.27 -8.74 -10.54
CA TRP A 504 3.91 -8.28 -10.24
C TRP A 504 3.16 -9.26 -9.30
N LYS A 505 3.47 -10.54 -9.36
CA LYS A 505 2.91 -11.60 -8.51
C LYS A 505 3.68 -11.84 -7.21
N ALA A 506 4.75 -11.08 -6.94
CA ALA A 506 5.63 -11.34 -5.81
C ALA A 506 4.97 -11.08 -4.44
N ASN A 507 4.12 -10.08 -4.36
CA ASN A 507 3.42 -9.67 -3.13
C ASN A 507 2.06 -9.04 -3.44
N LEU A 508 1.24 -8.83 -2.40
CA LEU A 508 -0.11 -8.28 -2.55
C LEU A 508 -0.11 -6.81 -3.01
N TYR A 509 0.87 -6.02 -2.60
CA TYR A 509 1.02 -4.63 -3.04
C TYR A 509 1.19 -4.54 -4.57
N ASN A 510 2.10 -5.34 -5.13
CA ASN A 510 2.33 -5.37 -6.57
C ASN A 510 1.12 -5.91 -7.35
N LEU A 511 0.44 -6.95 -6.82
CA LEU A 511 -0.80 -7.47 -7.41
C LEU A 511 -1.91 -6.41 -7.45
N TRP A 512 -1.99 -5.56 -6.43
CA TRP A 512 -2.94 -4.46 -6.40
C TRP A 512 -2.62 -3.44 -7.51
N LEU A 513 -1.38 -2.96 -7.60
CA LEU A 513 -0.95 -2.05 -8.68
C LEU A 513 -1.17 -2.67 -10.07
N ASP A 514 -0.94 -3.98 -10.23
CA ASP A 514 -1.19 -4.69 -11.49
C ASP A 514 -2.67 -4.73 -11.85
N SER A 515 -3.57 -4.87 -10.86
CA SER A 515 -5.01 -4.76 -11.09
C SER A 515 -5.41 -3.34 -11.56
N LEU A 516 -4.81 -2.30 -11.01
CA LEU A 516 -5.03 -0.93 -11.47
C LEU A 516 -4.58 -0.74 -12.91
N ARG A 517 -3.44 -1.34 -13.31
CA ARG A 517 -2.96 -1.27 -14.70
C ARG A 517 -3.97 -1.80 -15.72
N SER A 518 -4.80 -2.79 -15.36
CA SER A 518 -5.81 -3.33 -16.27
C SER A 518 -6.97 -2.38 -16.57
N LEU A 519 -7.22 -1.37 -15.73
CA LEU A 519 -8.31 -0.39 -15.93
C LEU A 519 -8.02 0.63 -17.03
N HIS A 520 -6.78 0.73 -17.52
CA HIS A 520 -6.43 1.58 -18.67
C HIS A 520 -6.00 0.77 -19.89
N GLU A 521 -6.31 -0.52 -19.95
CA GLU A 521 -6.15 -1.30 -21.18
C GLU A 521 -6.96 -0.70 -22.33
N ASP A 522 -6.42 -0.80 -23.54
CA ASP A 522 -7.02 -0.19 -24.72
C ASP A 522 -8.18 -1.03 -25.24
N MET A 523 -9.39 -0.68 -24.81
CA MET A 523 -10.64 -1.32 -25.24
C MET A 523 -11.36 -0.58 -26.38
N THR A 524 -10.74 0.48 -26.95
CA THR A 524 -11.40 1.33 -27.96
C THR A 524 -11.76 0.58 -29.24
N GLU A 525 -10.98 -0.42 -29.64
CA GLU A 525 -11.25 -1.26 -30.80
C GLU A 525 -12.24 -2.40 -30.54
N HIS A 526 -12.62 -2.64 -29.29
CA HIS A 526 -13.55 -3.72 -28.96
C HIS A 526 -14.99 -3.29 -29.28
N LYS A 527 -15.59 -3.86 -30.31
CA LYS A 527 -16.91 -3.46 -30.86
C LYS A 527 -18.05 -3.42 -29.84
N ARG A 528 -17.99 -4.27 -28.81
CA ARG A 528 -19.01 -4.37 -27.75
C ARG A 528 -18.66 -3.61 -26.47
N PHE A 529 -17.53 -2.90 -26.45
CA PHE A 529 -17.23 -2.01 -25.34
C PHE A 529 -18.07 -0.74 -25.47
N PRO A 530 -18.83 -0.32 -24.45
CA PRO A 530 -19.80 0.78 -24.57
C PRO A 530 -19.15 2.06 -25.12
N GLU A 531 -19.82 2.73 -26.04
CA GLU A 531 -19.32 3.98 -26.64
C GLU A 531 -18.98 5.02 -25.58
N THR A 532 -19.80 5.18 -24.56
CA THR A 532 -19.56 6.07 -23.42
C THR A 532 -18.20 5.80 -22.79
N MET A 533 -17.83 4.53 -22.64
CA MET A 533 -16.58 4.11 -21.99
C MET A 533 -15.36 4.20 -22.93
N ARG A 534 -15.59 4.43 -24.24
CA ARG A 534 -14.55 4.68 -25.26
C ARG A 534 -14.19 6.16 -25.37
N THR A 535 -14.88 7.05 -24.68
CA THR A 535 -14.61 8.50 -24.68
C THR A 535 -13.40 8.84 -23.83
N LYS A 536 -12.71 9.95 -24.17
CA LYS A 536 -11.62 10.50 -23.35
C LYS A 536 -12.10 10.87 -21.95
N ALA A 537 -13.32 11.40 -21.82
CA ALA A 537 -13.91 11.74 -20.51
C ALA A 537 -14.03 10.53 -19.59
N TRP A 538 -14.46 9.37 -20.11
CA TRP A 538 -14.52 8.15 -19.33
C TRP A 538 -13.13 7.66 -18.89
N GLN A 539 -12.14 7.76 -19.77
CA GLN A 539 -10.76 7.39 -19.41
C GLN A 539 -10.18 8.32 -18.33
N MET A 540 -10.60 9.59 -18.28
CA MET A 540 -10.26 10.50 -17.17
C MET A 540 -10.98 10.09 -15.84
N LYS A 541 -12.21 9.61 -15.93
CA LYS A 541 -12.90 9.00 -14.76
C LYS A 541 -12.15 7.75 -14.27
N GLN A 542 -11.72 6.87 -15.17
CA GLN A 542 -10.93 5.70 -14.80
C GLN A 542 -9.56 6.06 -14.20
N LEU A 543 -8.94 7.12 -14.69
CA LEU A 543 -7.75 7.67 -14.04
C LEU A 543 -8.03 8.13 -12.60
N GLN A 544 -9.20 8.75 -12.32
CA GLN A 544 -9.61 9.10 -10.96
C GLN A 544 -9.80 7.84 -10.10
N THR A 545 -10.42 6.79 -10.63
CA THR A 545 -10.57 5.49 -9.97
C THR A 545 -9.20 4.91 -9.56
N GLN A 546 -8.25 4.91 -10.47
CA GLN A 546 -6.89 4.41 -10.22
C GLN A 546 -6.16 5.26 -9.16
N LEU A 547 -6.27 6.59 -9.21
CA LEU A 547 -5.67 7.49 -8.24
C LEU A 547 -6.30 7.34 -6.85
N GLY A 548 -7.62 7.21 -6.76
CA GLY A 548 -8.33 6.98 -5.50
C GLY A 548 -7.88 5.66 -4.84
N SER A 549 -7.87 4.58 -5.60
CA SER A 549 -7.45 3.28 -5.09
C SER A 549 -5.94 3.21 -4.78
N TRP A 550 -5.09 3.87 -5.57
CA TRP A 550 -3.67 4.02 -5.24
C TRP A 550 -3.48 4.82 -3.95
N ALA A 551 -4.27 5.88 -3.75
CA ALA A 551 -4.29 6.60 -2.51
C ALA A 551 -4.66 5.69 -1.33
N GLU A 552 -5.62 4.81 -1.41
CA GLU A 552 -5.97 3.80 -0.39
C GLU A 552 -4.84 2.79 -0.12
N LEU A 553 -4.20 2.25 -1.14
CA LEU A 553 -3.07 1.33 -1.01
C LEU A 553 -1.88 2.00 -0.25
N ARG A 554 -1.63 3.28 -0.52
CA ARG A 554 -0.56 4.05 0.15
C ARG A 554 -0.82 4.27 1.63
N HIS A 555 -2.08 4.41 1.99
CA HIS A 555 -2.49 4.52 3.39
C HIS A 555 -2.30 3.22 4.17
N ASP A 556 -2.85 2.10 3.69
CA ASP A 556 -2.77 0.82 4.38
C ASP A 556 -1.34 0.40 4.69
N THR A 557 -0.41 0.87 3.90
CA THR A 557 1.00 0.52 3.98
C THR A 557 1.89 1.64 4.52
N ILE A 558 1.31 2.65 5.17
CA ILE A 558 1.95 3.90 5.61
C ILE A 558 3.20 3.70 6.48
N LEU A 559 3.23 2.67 7.31
CA LEU A 559 4.35 2.33 8.16
C LEU A 559 5.46 1.63 7.39
N TYR A 560 5.08 0.78 6.44
CA TYR A 560 5.97 -0.09 5.70
C TYR A 560 6.33 0.47 4.33
N ALA A 561 5.31 1.06 3.65
CA ALA A 561 5.41 1.65 2.33
C ALA A 561 4.75 2.99 2.34
N LYS A 562 5.10 4.05 2.43
CA LYS A 562 4.56 5.43 2.51
C LYS A 562 3.18 5.67 1.86
N GLN A 563 2.16 5.57 2.63
CA GLN A 563 0.81 6.11 2.89
C GLN A 563 -0.37 6.08 1.92
N SER A 564 -1.63 5.81 2.46
CA SER A 564 -2.99 6.42 2.32
C SER A 564 -4.23 5.67 2.79
N TYR A 565 -5.53 6.03 2.67
CA TYR A 565 -6.78 5.57 3.35
C TYR A 565 -8.12 5.48 2.59
N THR A 566 -9.31 5.12 3.12
CA THR A 566 -10.51 4.34 3.47
C THR A 566 -11.89 4.94 3.18
N ALA A 567 -13.08 4.41 3.42
CA ALA A 567 -14.21 3.46 3.60
C ALA A 567 -15.64 4.08 3.53
N GLY A 568 -16.77 3.47 3.43
CA GLY A 568 -17.80 2.50 3.62
C GLY A 568 -19.29 2.84 3.41
N ILE A 569 -20.29 1.92 3.21
CA ILE A 569 -21.74 1.57 3.42
C ILE A 569 -22.74 1.53 2.22
N LEU A 570 -23.55 0.59 1.97
CA LEU A 570 -24.80 -0.23 1.83
C LEU A 570 -25.80 -0.05 0.67
N CYS A 571 -26.40 -1.12 0.03
CA CYS A 571 -27.77 -1.58 -0.31
C CYS A 571 -28.07 -2.20 -1.70
N GLU A 572 -29.27 -2.83 -1.96
CA GLU A 572 -29.68 -3.68 -3.11
C GLU A 572 -30.30 -2.99 -4.35
N TYR A 573 -30.46 -3.74 -5.52
CA TYR A 573 -30.72 -3.15 -6.85
C TYR A 573 -31.80 -3.83 -7.70
N PRO A 574 -32.47 -3.11 -8.66
CA PRO A 574 -33.05 -3.69 -9.86
C PRO A 574 -31.96 -4.20 -10.81
N ALA A 575 -32.33 -4.81 -11.96
CA ALA A 575 -31.37 -5.35 -12.94
C ALA A 575 -30.27 -4.35 -13.28
N GLY A 576 -29.03 -4.73 -12.99
CA GLY A 576 -27.86 -3.85 -13.05
C GLY A 576 -26.88 -4.22 -14.14
N TYR A 577 -25.88 -3.41 -14.32
CA TYR A 577 -24.75 -3.55 -15.23
C TYR A 577 -23.44 -3.65 -14.43
N VAL A 578 -22.48 -4.44 -14.90
CA VAL A 578 -21.13 -4.53 -14.32
C VAL A 578 -20.16 -3.81 -15.24
N GLU A 579 -19.26 -2.95 -14.74
CA GLU A 579 -18.23 -2.35 -15.59
C GLU A 579 -17.49 -3.43 -16.39
N PRO A 580 -17.43 -3.36 -17.74
CA PRO A 580 -17.01 -4.48 -18.58
C PRO A 580 -15.49 -4.63 -18.69
N TYR A 581 -14.83 -4.79 -17.54
CA TYR A 581 -13.38 -5.02 -17.41
C TYR A 581 -13.09 -6.43 -16.84
N PRO A 582 -13.32 -7.53 -17.59
CA PRO A 582 -13.15 -8.89 -17.07
C PRO A 582 -11.72 -9.20 -16.63
N GLU A 583 -10.72 -8.56 -17.25
CA GLU A 583 -9.31 -8.68 -16.85
C GLU A 583 -9.07 -8.07 -15.46
N PHE A 584 -9.67 -6.93 -15.16
CA PHE A 584 -9.62 -6.30 -13.82
C PHE A 584 -10.16 -7.25 -12.75
N TYR A 585 -11.37 -7.80 -12.94
CA TYR A 585 -11.94 -8.76 -11.98
C TYR A 585 -11.11 -10.03 -11.88
N GLY A 586 -10.51 -10.48 -12.97
CA GLY A 586 -9.58 -11.62 -13.00
C GLY A 586 -8.33 -11.39 -12.17
N ARG A 587 -7.73 -10.20 -12.24
CA ARG A 587 -6.53 -9.84 -11.44
C ARG A 587 -6.87 -9.67 -9.95
N VAL A 588 -7.97 -9.03 -9.61
CA VAL A 588 -8.43 -8.94 -8.20
C VAL A 588 -8.82 -10.29 -7.64
N LYS A 589 -9.43 -11.18 -8.45
CA LYS A 589 -9.66 -12.59 -8.07
C LYS A 589 -8.35 -13.31 -7.77
N TYR A 590 -7.34 -13.18 -8.65
CA TYR A 590 -6.02 -13.76 -8.43
C TYR A 590 -5.34 -13.22 -7.16
N PHE A 591 -5.49 -11.94 -6.87
CA PHE A 591 -5.06 -11.34 -5.59
C PHE A 591 -5.68 -12.08 -4.40
N ALA A 592 -6.98 -12.34 -4.41
CA ALA A 592 -7.66 -13.05 -3.33
C ALA A 592 -7.22 -14.52 -3.22
N GLU A 593 -7.09 -15.23 -4.33
CA GLU A 593 -6.63 -16.63 -4.36
C GLU A 593 -5.20 -16.76 -3.82
N GLU A 594 -4.30 -15.88 -4.25
CA GLU A 594 -2.89 -15.87 -3.81
C GLU A 594 -2.75 -15.44 -2.35
N ALA A 595 -3.53 -14.47 -1.90
CA ALA A 595 -3.58 -14.08 -0.49
C ALA A 595 -4.04 -15.25 0.41
N GLY A 596 -5.13 -15.92 0.06
CA GLY A 596 -5.62 -17.09 0.79
C GLY A 596 -4.57 -18.19 0.89
N ARG A 597 -3.91 -18.53 -0.22
CA ARG A 597 -2.85 -19.54 -0.29
C ARG A 597 -1.65 -19.19 0.59
N ARG A 598 -1.23 -17.94 0.61
CA ARG A 598 -0.06 -17.50 1.39
C ARG A 598 -0.37 -17.40 2.88
N PHE A 599 -1.54 -16.91 3.26
CA PHE A 599 -1.96 -16.93 4.66
C PHE A 599 -2.09 -18.36 5.19
N GLU A 600 -2.56 -19.30 4.38
CA GLU A 600 -2.57 -20.71 4.75
C GLU A 600 -1.15 -21.26 5.02
N ALA A 601 -0.16 -20.86 4.23
CA ALA A 601 1.24 -21.28 4.38
C ALA A 601 2.01 -20.51 5.47
N ALA A 602 1.56 -19.33 5.89
CA ALA A 602 2.29 -18.46 6.81
C ALA A 602 2.46 -19.10 8.21
N ASP A 603 3.61 -18.89 8.85
CA ASP A 603 3.92 -19.38 10.21
C ASP A 603 3.46 -18.32 11.25
N TYR A 604 2.42 -18.66 12.04
CA TYR A 604 1.89 -17.86 13.13
C TYR A 604 2.35 -18.39 14.51
N SER A 605 3.47 -19.13 14.55
CA SER A 605 3.98 -19.74 15.77
C SER A 605 4.51 -18.68 16.75
N ILE A 606 4.04 -18.72 17.99
CA ILE A 606 4.49 -17.86 19.09
C ILE A 606 4.59 -18.66 20.39
N ARG A 607 5.34 -18.14 21.38
CA ARG A 607 5.54 -18.81 22.68
C ARG A 607 4.30 -18.74 23.60
N ASN A 608 3.41 -17.78 23.39
CA ASN A 608 2.23 -17.57 24.24
C ASN A 608 1.08 -18.48 23.76
N GLU A 609 0.75 -19.52 24.51
CA GLU A 609 -0.28 -20.51 24.14
C GLU A 609 -1.68 -19.92 23.96
N LYS A 610 -2.06 -18.96 24.81
CA LYS A 610 -3.37 -18.29 24.69
C LYS A 610 -3.48 -17.52 23.37
N LEU A 611 -2.46 -16.76 23.04
CA LEU A 611 -2.40 -16.01 21.79
C LEU A 611 -2.23 -16.93 20.57
N ALA A 612 -1.49 -18.04 20.69
CA ALA A 612 -1.37 -19.05 19.65
C ALA A 612 -2.73 -19.64 19.25
N SER A 613 -3.60 -19.91 20.25
CA SER A 613 -4.97 -20.37 19.98
C SER A 613 -5.82 -19.32 19.26
N GLN A 614 -5.70 -18.05 19.61
CA GLN A 614 -6.37 -16.94 18.90
C GLN A 614 -5.87 -16.80 17.46
N LEU A 615 -4.55 -16.84 17.27
CA LEU A 615 -3.91 -16.73 15.95
C LEU A 615 -4.32 -17.86 15.01
N LYS A 616 -4.59 -19.07 15.52
CA LYS A 616 -5.15 -20.17 14.73
C LYS A 616 -6.53 -19.82 14.19
N VAL A 617 -7.40 -19.22 15.00
CA VAL A 617 -8.75 -18.79 14.57
C VAL A 617 -8.65 -17.64 13.55
N ILE A 618 -7.80 -16.66 13.82
CA ILE A 618 -7.52 -15.54 12.91
C ILE A 618 -7.08 -16.06 11.54
N LYS A 619 -6.10 -16.94 11.50
CA LYS A 619 -5.60 -17.54 10.25
C LYS A 619 -6.70 -18.28 9.48
N GLN A 620 -7.52 -19.08 10.15
CA GLN A 620 -8.65 -19.76 9.52
C GLN A 620 -9.69 -18.80 8.95
N HIS A 621 -9.95 -17.69 9.65
CA HIS A 621 -10.86 -16.65 9.18
C HIS A 621 -10.30 -15.94 7.93
N GLN A 622 -9.01 -15.58 7.92
CA GLN A 622 -8.33 -14.97 6.76
C GLN A 622 -8.42 -15.86 5.51
N VAL A 623 -8.10 -17.15 5.64
CA VAL A 623 -8.16 -18.10 4.52
C VAL A 623 -9.60 -18.27 4.00
N SER A 624 -10.57 -18.41 4.89
CA SER A 624 -11.99 -18.52 4.52
C SER A 624 -12.52 -17.26 3.85
N PHE A 625 -12.13 -16.09 4.34
CA PHE A 625 -12.50 -14.80 3.76
C PHE A 625 -12.03 -14.68 2.31
N PHE A 626 -10.75 -14.91 2.05
CA PHE A 626 -10.18 -14.78 0.71
C PHE A 626 -10.79 -15.78 -0.28
N LYS A 627 -11.19 -16.98 0.17
CA LYS A 627 -11.95 -17.92 -0.65
C LYS A 627 -13.29 -17.33 -1.07
N THR A 628 -14.06 -16.78 -0.13
CA THR A 628 -15.38 -16.17 -0.41
C THR A 628 -15.25 -14.94 -1.33
N MET A 629 -14.20 -14.14 -1.13
CA MET A 629 -13.90 -12.99 -1.98
C MET A 629 -13.61 -13.44 -3.42
N ALA A 630 -12.78 -14.46 -3.61
CA ALA A 630 -12.46 -15.01 -4.93
C ALA A 630 -13.70 -15.56 -5.67
N GLU A 631 -14.62 -16.22 -4.96
CA GLU A 631 -15.89 -16.71 -5.52
C GLU A 631 -16.77 -15.56 -6.04
N SER A 632 -16.90 -14.47 -5.28
CA SER A 632 -17.65 -13.28 -5.68
C SER A 632 -17.03 -12.60 -6.91
N LEU A 633 -15.70 -12.45 -6.92
CA LEU A 633 -14.95 -11.87 -8.04
C LEU A 633 -15.02 -12.74 -9.31
N SER A 634 -15.05 -14.07 -9.17
CA SER A 634 -15.26 -14.99 -10.28
C SER A 634 -16.62 -14.78 -10.96
N SER A 635 -17.66 -14.49 -10.17
CA SER A 635 -18.99 -14.16 -10.71
C SER A 635 -18.97 -12.82 -11.47
N LEU A 636 -18.33 -11.79 -10.93
CA LEU A 636 -18.17 -10.49 -11.60
C LEU A 636 -17.35 -10.58 -12.88
N GLN A 637 -16.26 -11.36 -12.89
CA GLN A 637 -15.46 -11.61 -14.09
C GLN A 637 -16.30 -12.26 -15.19
N THR A 638 -17.13 -13.24 -14.83
CA THR A 638 -18.03 -13.93 -15.76
C THR A 638 -19.07 -12.96 -16.34
N LEU A 639 -19.69 -12.15 -15.50
CA LEU A 639 -20.68 -11.14 -15.91
C LEU A 639 -20.07 -10.11 -16.88
N ALA A 640 -18.96 -9.50 -16.52
CA ALA A 640 -18.24 -8.54 -17.37
C ALA A 640 -17.81 -9.16 -18.71
N GLY A 641 -17.39 -10.44 -18.69
CA GLY A 641 -17.06 -11.18 -19.92
C GLY A 641 -18.28 -11.45 -20.81
N LYS A 642 -19.46 -11.72 -20.24
CA LYS A 642 -20.71 -11.91 -20.97
C LYS A 642 -21.20 -10.62 -21.61
N GLU A 643 -21.07 -9.48 -20.93
CA GLU A 643 -21.40 -8.18 -21.49
C GLU A 643 -20.58 -7.87 -22.74
N LEU A 644 -19.27 -8.10 -22.71
CA LEU A 644 -18.39 -7.94 -23.87
C LEU A 644 -18.69 -8.93 -25.01
N LYS A 645 -19.28 -10.09 -24.73
CA LYS A 645 -19.70 -11.08 -25.74
C LYS A 645 -21.12 -10.86 -26.23
N GLY A 646 -21.93 -10.04 -25.52
CA GLY A 646 -23.36 -9.87 -25.76
C GLY A 646 -24.14 -11.13 -25.40
N GLU A 647 -23.67 -11.92 -24.44
CA GLU A 647 -24.33 -13.10 -23.93
C GLU A 647 -25.38 -12.71 -22.87
N PRO A 648 -26.61 -13.24 -22.90
CA PRO A 648 -27.62 -12.89 -21.91
C PRO A 648 -27.28 -13.49 -20.55
N PHE A 649 -27.59 -12.73 -19.49
CA PHE A 649 -27.45 -13.20 -18.13
C PHE A 649 -28.49 -14.27 -17.79
N THR A 650 -28.07 -15.34 -17.13
CA THR A 650 -28.93 -16.35 -16.54
C THR A 650 -29.79 -15.78 -15.41
N ALA A 651 -30.83 -16.48 -14.98
CA ALA A 651 -31.65 -16.06 -13.84
C ALA A 651 -30.83 -15.96 -12.53
N ALA A 652 -29.85 -16.85 -12.33
CA ALA A 652 -28.96 -16.82 -11.18
C ALA A 652 -28.03 -15.61 -11.21
N GLU A 653 -27.46 -15.26 -12.36
CA GLU A 653 -26.60 -14.09 -12.53
C GLU A 653 -27.37 -12.77 -12.33
N LYS A 654 -28.60 -12.68 -12.87
CA LYS A 654 -29.50 -11.53 -12.58
C LYS A 654 -29.82 -11.42 -11.10
N THR A 655 -30.03 -12.56 -10.42
CA THR A 655 -30.23 -12.58 -8.97
C THR A 655 -28.98 -12.17 -8.21
N PHE A 656 -27.78 -12.56 -8.67
CA PHE A 656 -26.51 -12.14 -8.10
C PHE A 656 -26.36 -10.60 -8.16
N ILE A 657 -26.61 -9.99 -9.31
CA ILE A 657 -26.57 -8.51 -9.45
C ILE A 657 -27.62 -7.85 -8.53
N LYS A 658 -28.85 -8.39 -8.47
CA LYS A 658 -29.90 -7.89 -7.58
C LYS A 658 -29.58 -8.03 -6.09
N LYS A 659 -28.69 -8.95 -5.72
CA LYS A 659 -28.22 -9.17 -4.35
C LYS A 659 -26.86 -8.51 -4.08
N THR A 660 -26.52 -7.46 -4.79
CA THR A 660 -25.29 -6.69 -4.51
C THR A 660 -25.29 -6.25 -3.07
N ILE A 661 -26.40 -5.73 -2.58
CA ILE A 661 -26.63 -5.43 -1.16
C ILE A 661 -28.11 -5.61 -0.79
N ASP A 662 -28.36 -6.09 0.45
CA ASP A 662 -29.67 -6.21 1.10
C ASP A 662 -29.59 -5.73 2.55
N MET A 663 -30.71 -5.38 3.15
CA MET A 663 -30.78 -4.97 4.55
C MET A 663 -31.63 -5.95 5.35
N ARG A 664 -31.04 -6.60 6.36
CA ARG A 664 -31.76 -7.48 7.28
C ARG A 664 -32.16 -6.74 8.55
N GLY A 665 -33.49 -6.68 8.80
CA GLY A 665 -34.10 -6.38 10.09
C GLY A 665 -34.19 -4.91 10.46
N GLY A 666 -35.40 -4.39 10.65
CA GLY A 666 -35.71 -3.13 11.31
C GLY A 666 -35.76 -3.32 12.82
N GLY A 667 -34.73 -2.90 13.53
CA GLY A 667 -34.68 -2.78 15.00
C GLY A 667 -33.91 -1.53 15.37
N SER A 668 -33.91 -1.14 16.66
CA SER A 668 -33.24 0.07 17.18
C SER A 668 -31.70 0.01 17.17
N GLY A 669 -31.08 -0.95 16.49
CA GLY A 669 -29.63 -1.07 16.28
C GLY A 669 -29.20 -0.48 14.93
N PRO A 670 -27.87 -0.31 14.70
CA PRO A 670 -27.35 0.13 13.41
C PRO A 670 -27.78 -0.85 12.30
N PRO A 671 -27.99 -0.37 11.07
CA PRO A 671 -28.41 -1.20 9.95
C PRO A 671 -27.46 -2.39 9.76
N ARG A 672 -28.01 -3.59 9.68
CA ARG A 672 -27.25 -4.82 9.35
C ARG A 672 -27.45 -5.13 7.89
N TYR A 673 -26.38 -5.12 7.18
CA TYR A 673 -26.35 -5.28 5.75
C TYR A 673 -25.95 -6.68 5.33
N ASP A 674 -26.57 -7.17 4.25
CA ASP A 674 -26.32 -8.46 3.63
C ASP A 674 -26.13 -8.27 2.11
N GLY A 675 -25.79 -9.31 1.40
CA GLY A 675 -25.46 -9.27 -0.02
C GLY A 675 -24.01 -9.64 -0.28
N TRP A 676 -23.70 -9.93 -1.56
CA TRP A 676 -22.34 -10.36 -1.90
C TRP A 676 -21.30 -9.22 -1.75
N TYR A 677 -21.71 -7.97 -1.89
CA TYR A 677 -20.79 -6.83 -1.71
C TYR A 677 -20.23 -6.76 -0.28
N CYS A 678 -21.08 -7.01 0.73
CA CYS A 678 -20.62 -7.08 2.13
C CYS A 678 -19.68 -8.27 2.40
N ASN A 679 -19.74 -9.32 1.59
CA ASN A 679 -18.84 -10.47 1.72
C ASN A 679 -17.44 -10.18 1.20
N LEU A 680 -17.23 -9.06 0.49
CA LEU A 680 -15.91 -8.57 0.08
C LEU A 680 -15.17 -7.86 1.20
N PHE A 681 -15.79 -7.65 2.38
CA PHE A 681 -15.18 -7.04 3.55
C PHE A 681 -14.79 -8.10 4.56
N TYR A 682 -13.55 -8.07 5.02
CA TYR A 682 -13.02 -9.01 6.02
C TYR A 682 -13.85 -9.01 7.30
N ARG A 683 -14.23 -7.82 7.75
CA ARG A 683 -15.24 -7.61 8.80
C ARG A 683 -16.47 -6.98 8.16
N ARG A 684 -17.51 -7.76 7.94
CA ARG A 684 -18.74 -7.30 7.29
C ARG A 684 -19.29 -5.95 7.78
N PRO A 685 -19.30 -5.60 9.10
CA PRO A 685 -19.75 -4.30 9.57
C PRO A 685 -18.90 -3.12 9.05
N GLU A 686 -17.68 -3.37 8.62
CA GLU A 686 -16.79 -2.33 8.09
C GLU A 686 -17.29 -1.76 6.76
N CYS A 687 -18.10 -2.52 5.99
CA CYS A 687 -18.77 -1.97 4.82
C CYS A 687 -19.66 -0.77 5.16
N ALA A 688 -19.99 -0.57 6.41
CA ALA A 688 -20.88 0.42 6.98
C ALA A 688 -20.22 1.71 7.46
N LYS A 689 -18.90 1.86 7.46
CA LYS A 689 -18.22 3.03 8.01
C LYS A 689 -17.98 4.12 6.96
N TRP A 690 -18.32 5.36 7.31
CA TRP A 690 -17.89 6.55 6.58
C TRP A 690 -16.46 6.87 6.96
N ASP A 691 -15.58 6.90 5.99
CA ASP A 691 -14.16 6.91 6.26
C ASP A 691 -13.35 7.55 5.11
N PRO A 692 -13.52 8.85 4.86
CA PRO A 692 -12.61 9.61 4.01
C PRO A 692 -11.21 9.65 4.60
N ILE A 693 -10.20 9.68 3.72
CA ILE A 693 -8.85 9.40 4.12
C ILE A 693 -7.82 10.24 3.42
N ILE A 694 -6.66 10.34 4.08
CA ILE A 694 -5.56 11.18 3.63
C ILE A 694 -4.21 10.52 3.87
N ALA A 695 -3.24 10.78 2.99
CA ALA A 695 -1.88 10.30 3.13
C ALA A 695 -0.83 11.23 2.58
N ASP A 696 0.27 11.34 3.27
CA ASP A 696 1.47 11.95 2.73
C ASP A 696 2.30 10.90 1.97
N VAL A 697 2.64 11.18 0.75
CA VAL A 697 3.34 10.24 -0.14
C VAL A 697 4.75 10.71 -0.54
N HIS A 698 5.05 11.98 -0.30
CA HIS A 698 6.36 12.57 -0.58
C HIS A 698 6.66 13.73 0.37
N THR A 699 7.93 13.89 0.77
CA THR A 699 8.38 15.02 1.61
C THR A 699 9.49 15.79 0.90
N ASP A 700 9.30 17.12 0.81
CA ASP A 700 10.33 18.09 0.45
C ASP A 700 10.86 18.75 1.73
N PRO A 701 12.01 18.31 2.27
CA PRO A 701 12.55 18.84 3.49
C PRO A 701 13.11 20.26 3.32
N THR A 702 13.50 20.64 2.11
CA THR A 702 14.04 21.96 1.80
C THR A 702 13.02 23.07 2.02
N ASN A 703 11.79 22.87 1.56
CA ASN A 703 10.69 23.82 1.70
C ASN A 703 9.72 23.46 2.82
N ASN A 704 10.03 22.45 3.64
CA ASN A 704 9.18 21.95 4.73
C ASN A 704 7.75 21.64 4.27
N ARG A 705 7.60 20.84 3.19
CA ARG A 705 6.31 20.47 2.62
C ARG A 705 6.18 18.96 2.45
N CYS A 706 4.96 18.46 2.57
CA CYS A 706 4.59 17.11 2.14
C CYS A 706 3.44 17.15 1.13
N LEU A 707 3.42 16.16 0.25
CA LEU A 707 2.33 15.90 -0.69
C LEU A 707 1.32 15.00 -0.01
N GLU A 708 0.10 15.50 0.13
CA GLU A 708 -1.05 14.75 0.63
C GLU A 708 -1.93 14.31 -0.53
N VAL A 709 -2.35 13.05 -0.52
CA VAL A 709 -3.32 12.47 -1.45
C VAL A 709 -4.42 11.78 -0.68
N GLY A 710 -5.67 11.89 -1.12
CA GLY A 710 -6.76 11.29 -0.38
C GLY A 710 -8.06 11.15 -1.17
N VAL A 711 -9.00 10.46 -0.54
CA VAL A 711 -10.38 10.34 -1.01
C VAL A 711 -11.35 10.99 -0.02
N GLY A 712 -12.43 11.55 -0.53
CA GLY A 712 -13.46 12.20 0.26
C GLY A 712 -14.78 11.43 0.28
N ASP A 713 -15.90 12.15 0.30
CA ASP A 713 -17.23 11.55 0.18
C ASP A 713 -17.36 10.79 -1.15
N VAL A 714 -18.07 9.67 -1.13
CA VAL A 714 -18.36 8.87 -2.33
C VAL A 714 -19.31 9.64 -3.25
N ASN A 715 -18.94 9.73 -4.51
CA ASN A 715 -19.75 10.32 -5.56
C ASN A 715 -20.63 9.26 -6.26
N PHE A 716 -21.58 9.72 -7.06
CA PHE A 716 -22.33 8.86 -7.97
C PHE A 716 -21.90 9.11 -9.41
N VAL A 717 -21.75 8.06 -10.19
CA VAL A 717 -21.74 8.15 -11.65
C VAL A 717 -23.14 7.80 -12.17
N VAL A 718 -23.68 8.66 -13.02
CA VAL A 718 -24.88 8.40 -13.84
C VAL A 718 -24.39 8.22 -15.26
N ILE A 719 -24.64 7.07 -15.88
CA ILE A 719 -24.09 6.70 -17.18
C ILE A 719 -25.13 6.10 -18.10
N ALA A 720 -25.18 6.55 -19.35
CA ALA A 720 -25.91 5.87 -20.43
C ALA A 720 -25.01 4.85 -21.09
N ILE A 721 -25.47 3.61 -21.12
CA ILE A 721 -24.80 2.50 -21.80
C ILE A 721 -25.63 2.11 -23.01
N ASP A 722 -24.99 2.08 -24.17
CA ASP A 722 -25.53 1.57 -25.42
C ASP A 722 -24.71 0.35 -25.85
N ASN A 723 -25.30 -0.82 -25.63
CA ASN A 723 -24.70 -2.12 -25.94
C ASN A 723 -25.64 -2.92 -26.86
N ASP A 724 -26.00 -2.35 -28.03
CA ASP A 724 -26.87 -2.94 -29.07
C ASP A 724 -28.25 -3.44 -28.59
N LYS A 725 -28.33 -4.12 -27.45
CA LYS A 725 -29.54 -4.75 -26.90
C LYS A 725 -29.97 -4.19 -25.55
N ASP A 726 -29.05 -3.65 -24.78
CA ASP A 726 -29.27 -3.18 -23.40
C ASP A 726 -28.98 -1.69 -23.26
N ARG A 727 -29.76 -0.85 -23.99
CA ARG A 727 -29.75 0.60 -23.76
C ARG A 727 -30.38 0.90 -22.40
N GLY A 728 -29.68 1.70 -21.62
CA GLY A 728 -30.21 2.12 -20.33
C GLY A 728 -29.32 3.14 -19.64
N VAL A 729 -29.87 3.86 -18.66
CA VAL A 729 -29.12 4.72 -17.79
C VAL A 729 -28.96 4.03 -16.45
N TYR A 730 -27.71 3.89 -16.02
CA TYR A 730 -27.33 3.19 -14.80
C TYR A 730 -26.69 4.17 -13.82
N VAL A 731 -26.74 3.81 -12.54
CA VAL A 731 -26.15 4.62 -11.44
C VAL A 731 -25.23 3.74 -10.61
N GLY A 732 -24.02 4.22 -10.32
CA GLY A 732 -23.05 3.52 -9.49
C GLY A 732 -22.25 4.47 -8.61
N PRO A 733 -21.66 4.01 -7.48
CA PRO A 733 -20.79 4.81 -6.65
C PRO A 733 -19.38 4.86 -7.22
N VAL A 734 -18.73 6.04 -7.09
CA VAL A 734 -17.35 6.25 -7.55
C VAL A 734 -16.56 7.07 -6.54
N TYR A 735 -15.22 6.98 -6.61
CA TYR A 735 -14.32 7.78 -5.79
C TYR A 735 -14.45 9.28 -6.03
N SER A 736 -14.00 10.03 -5.01
CA SER A 736 -13.56 11.40 -5.12
C SER A 736 -12.06 11.45 -4.80
N TYR A 737 -11.25 12.17 -5.59
CA TYR A 737 -9.80 12.25 -5.40
C TYR A 737 -9.37 13.68 -5.09
N TYR A 738 -8.40 13.82 -4.16
CA TYR A 738 -7.79 15.07 -3.74
C TYR A 738 -6.28 14.94 -3.72
N GLU A 739 -5.58 16.02 -4.11
CA GLU A 739 -4.12 16.11 -4.10
C GLU A 739 -3.72 17.55 -3.77
N PHE A 740 -2.92 17.76 -2.72
CA PHE A 740 -2.48 19.08 -2.27
C PHE A 740 -1.24 19.02 -1.39
N HIS A 741 -0.68 20.19 -1.03
CA HIS A 741 0.51 20.28 -0.20
C HIS A 741 0.19 20.79 1.20
N GLN A 742 0.89 20.23 2.21
CA GLN A 742 0.86 20.69 3.60
C GLN A 742 2.29 20.93 4.12
N PRO A 743 2.50 21.73 5.17
CA PRO A 743 3.75 21.74 5.92
C PRO A 743 4.06 20.34 6.48
N ALA A 744 5.31 19.87 6.37
CA ALA A 744 5.67 18.51 6.77
C ALA A 744 5.41 18.22 8.26
N GLU A 745 5.45 19.24 9.12
CA GLU A 745 5.11 19.13 10.54
C GLU A 745 3.59 19.04 10.81
N HIS A 746 2.76 19.40 9.82
CA HIS A 746 1.30 19.42 9.91
C HIS A 746 0.63 18.33 9.07
N ARG A 747 1.31 17.20 8.87
CA ARG A 747 0.72 16.02 8.21
C ARG A 747 -0.65 15.73 8.79
N LEU A 748 -1.64 15.52 7.92
CA LEU A 748 -3.01 15.28 8.35
C LEU A 748 -3.16 13.85 8.89
N THR A 749 -4.02 13.72 9.90
CA THR A 749 -4.63 12.43 10.27
C THR A 749 -5.97 12.31 9.55
N ASP A 750 -6.57 11.12 9.55
CA ASP A 750 -7.90 10.93 8.98
C ASP A 750 -8.95 11.77 9.70
N GLN A 751 -8.81 11.90 11.01
CA GLN A 751 -9.70 12.75 11.81
C GLN A 751 -9.59 14.22 11.39
N ASP A 752 -8.36 14.71 11.13
CA ASP A 752 -8.14 16.06 10.59
C ASP A 752 -8.79 16.20 9.21
N TRP A 753 -8.61 15.22 8.33
CA TRP A 753 -9.18 15.20 6.99
C TRP A 753 -10.72 15.12 7.00
N GLN A 754 -11.27 14.18 7.78
CA GLN A 754 -12.72 14.05 7.97
C GLN A 754 -13.37 15.33 8.54
N LYS A 755 -12.64 16.03 9.42
CA LYS A 755 -13.04 17.34 9.92
C LYS A 755 -13.06 18.39 8.81
N LEU A 756 -12.06 18.43 7.94
CA LEU A 756 -12.04 19.34 6.78
C LEU A 756 -13.21 19.06 5.85
N ILE A 757 -13.50 17.80 5.52
CA ILE A 757 -14.67 17.42 4.72
C ILE A 757 -15.96 17.80 5.41
N SER A 758 -16.10 17.48 6.71
CA SER A 758 -17.31 17.77 7.48
C SER A 758 -17.63 19.26 7.58
N THR A 759 -16.60 20.10 7.55
CA THR A 759 -16.74 21.57 7.64
C THR A 759 -16.74 22.27 6.28
N GLY A 760 -16.60 21.51 5.18
CA GLY A 760 -16.52 22.07 3.82
C GLY A 760 -15.22 22.85 3.52
N LYS A 761 -14.18 22.68 4.35
CA LYS A 761 -12.88 23.36 4.21
C LYS A 761 -11.86 22.51 3.45
N VAL A 762 -12.32 21.68 2.52
CA VAL A 762 -11.46 20.84 1.70
C VAL A 762 -10.73 21.65 0.64
N PRO A 763 -9.50 21.28 0.28
CA PRO A 763 -8.81 21.81 -0.90
C PRO A 763 -9.62 21.55 -2.19
N ALA A 764 -9.37 22.36 -3.21
CA ALA A 764 -9.97 22.13 -4.52
C ALA A 764 -9.50 20.79 -5.11
N ARG A 765 -10.42 20.11 -5.79
CA ARG A 765 -10.06 18.92 -6.59
C ARG A 765 -9.23 19.32 -7.80
N PRO A 766 -8.47 18.38 -8.39
CA PRO A 766 -7.75 18.63 -9.64
C PRO A 766 -8.67 19.13 -10.75
N ASP A 767 -8.24 20.15 -11.50
CA ASP A 767 -9.08 20.83 -12.50
C ASP A 767 -9.59 19.91 -13.63
N TRP A 768 -8.86 18.88 -13.97
CA TRP A 768 -9.25 17.92 -15.01
C TRP A 768 -10.50 17.10 -14.67
N VAL A 769 -10.88 17.02 -13.40
CA VAL A 769 -12.13 16.36 -12.94
C VAL A 769 -13.36 17.08 -13.48
N LYS A 770 -13.28 18.39 -13.72
CA LYS A 770 -14.39 19.21 -14.25
C LYS A 770 -14.90 18.77 -15.61
N VAL A 771 -14.14 17.97 -16.35
CA VAL A 771 -14.56 17.41 -17.66
C VAL A 771 -15.80 16.53 -17.52
N PHE A 772 -15.90 15.78 -16.43
CA PHE A 772 -16.98 14.80 -16.22
C PHE A 772 -17.76 14.99 -14.90
N GLN A 773 -17.38 15.96 -14.08
CA GLN A 773 -18.01 16.24 -12.79
C GLN A 773 -18.37 17.72 -12.69
N ALA A 774 -19.59 17.98 -12.26
CA ALA A 774 -20.06 19.32 -11.87
C ALA A 774 -19.47 19.71 -10.48
N PRO A 775 -19.45 21.01 -10.14
CA PRO A 775 -19.15 21.45 -8.79
C PRO A 775 -19.98 20.71 -7.73
N ALA A 776 -19.40 20.52 -6.54
CA ALA A 776 -20.13 19.93 -5.43
C ALA A 776 -21.42 20.72 -5.13
N ARG A 777 -22.51 20.00 -4.87
CA ARG A 777 -23.77 20.63 -4.51
C ARG A 777 -23.66 21.32 -3.15
N GLU A 778 -24.48 22.33 -2.91
CA GLU A 778 -24.57 22.95 -1.60
C GLU A 778 -24.96 21.91 -0.54
N ARG A 779 -24.27 21.93 0.60
CA ARG A 779 -24.55 21.03 1.71
C ARG A 779 -25.91 21.43 2.30
N LYS A 780 -26.89 20.56 2.17
CA LYS A 780 -28.15 20.75 2.90
C LYS A 780 -27.90 20.42 4.37
N PRO A 781 -28.37 21.28 5.30
CA PRO A 781 -28.18 21.11 6.74
C PRO A 781 -28.78 19.81 7.29
#